data_bb6607a9b94c91558e82b76e09d35975
#
_entry.id   bb6607a9b94c91558e82b76e09d35975
#
_cell.length_a   1.000
_cell.length_b   1.000
_cell.length_c   1.000
_cell.angle_alpha   90.00
_cell.angle_beta   90.00
_cell.angle_gamma   90.00
#
_symmetry.space_group_name_H-M   'P 1'
#
loop_
_entity.id
_entity.type
_entity.pdbx_description
1 polymer ?
#
loop_
_entity_poly.entity_id
_entity_poly.type
_entity_poly.pdbx_seq_one_letter_code
_entity_poly.pdbx_strand_id
1 'polypeptide(L)'
;MSTVGSRAFQKARQEKKQKKLVETQLTAAYTAYRAGRQAETQAICAALLQEVPNCFDAMHLLGVSLVTSSRFVEATGFLTQAVALEPNSADAQSNLGWALVNCERYEEARAALERSLALRPNAPVTWRNLAIALLRLKQGEAALDAATRALQLKPDDVDSWCNRSVAELMLRRWDAAAASAERALSFNPAHFEALVNKGLAHLELHHFELAEATFNTARAVRPSNAELLAHRGRLFMLSGRNAEAEAEFDAAVALDPGLQVGWQGKAQIAMLNGNIAQAMAACKRVLDQNPTAQVALTLLGACQGRLGDIEGAIARFDQALAVQPDYDEAITKKIFYLDFLSGADFAVQQAARYYWWVAVGSKFPRRKLAARALDPERRIVVGYVSADFRTHSAAFAFLPVLRGHDKTQVQVNCYSSSPRHDDLTATFQSIADVWVEAANLSDDELADRIQADGVDILVDLSGYTTGTRMPVFARKPAPIQVTAWGSGTGTGLATMDYFFADPVTVPANVRPLFAERVHDLPSVITIDPLLDIPPSPPPMLQNGHVTFGVYNRIDKISDEAIALWARLLGEVPDAKLVVKHLALNDPLVRDGLLGRFVTQGVKESRILCLGASARSEHLRSFDRIDIALDPFPQNGGISTFEALYMGVPVVAKLGAGAASRAAGGILTAAGLSDWVADDDDGYIRIAKTFAAQPELLAQLRTELPGKVARSPAGDVAHY
;
A
#
# COMPACT_ATOMS: atom_id res chain seq x y z
N MET A 1 30.04 -54.36 -64.59
CA MET A 1 30.67 -53.55 -63.51
C MET A 1 30.93 -52.06 -63.87
N SER A 2 30.26 -51.43 -64.89
CA SER A 2 30.55 -50.02 -65.30
C SER A 2 29.51 -48.96 -64.90
N THR A 3 28.32 -49.32 -64.39
CA THR A 3 27.30 -48.35 -64.12
C THR A 3 27.31 -47.79 -62.64
N VAL A 4 27.89 -48.53 -61.70
CA VAL A 4 28.01 -48.11 -60.27
C VAL A 4 29.14 -47.05 -60.11
N GLY A 5 30.25 -47.21 -60.80
CA GLY A 5 31.40 -46.25 -60.80
C GLY A 5 31.03 -44.90 -61.40
N SER A 6 30.22 -44.88 -62.47
CA SER A 6 29.74 -43.61 -63.09
C SER A 6 28.80 -42.82 -62.21
N ARG A 7 27.91 -43.46 -61.49
CA ARG A 7 26.97 -42.80 -60.52
C ARG A 7 27.73 -42.19 -59.33
N ALA A 8 28.69 -42.92 -58.78
CA ALA A 8 29.53 -42.44 -57.67
C ALA A 8 30.38 -41.20 -58.06
N PHE A 9 30.95 -41.22 -59.25
CA PHE A 9 31.74 -40.10 -59.79
C PHE A 9 30.91 -38.87 -60.14
N GLN A 10 29.69 -39.08 -60.68
CA GLN A 10 28.72 -37.99 -60.88
C GLN A 10 28.26 -37.38 -59.57
N LYS A 11 27.95 -38.21 -58.56
CA LYS A 11 27.58 -37.75 -57.21
C LYS A 11 28.68 -36.93 -56.55
N ALA A 12 29.93 -37.43 -56.57
CA ALA A 12 31.09 -36.69 -56.02
C ALA A 12 31.36 -35.34 -56.74
N ARG A 13 31.15 -35.32 -58.08
CA ARG A 13 31.28 -34.05 -58.85
C ARG A 13 30.15 -33.08 -58.53
N GLN A 14 28.94 -33.53 -58.27
CA GLN A 14 27.80 -32.71 -57.88
C GLN A 14 27.99 -32.17 -56.48
N GLU A 15 28.41 -32.99 -55.51
CA GLU A 15 28.75 -32.59 -54.15
C GLU A 15 29.89 -31.52 -54.13
N LYS A 16 30.94 -31.68 -54.93
CA LYS A 16 32.03 -30.71 -55.06
C LYS A 16 31.54 -29.37 -55.66
N LYS A 17 30.62 -29.42 -56.65
CA LYS A 17 30.03 -28.22 -57.25
C LYS A 17 29.11 -27.49 -56.23
N GLN A 18 28.31 -28.22 -55.47
CA GLN A 18 27.44 -27.71 -54.44
C GLN A 18 28.26 -27.06 -53.29
N LYS A 19 29.33 -27.71 -52.82
CA LYS A 19 30.23 -27.17 -51.80
C LYS A 19 30.84 -25.85 -52.25
N LYS A 20 31.33 -25.76 -53.50
CA LYS A 20 31.91 -24.52 -54.04
C LYS A 20 30.88 -23.38 -54.15
N LEU A 21 29.62 -23.71 -54.51
CA LEU A 21 28.51 -22.77 -54.56
C LEU A 21 28.24 -22.20 -53.17
N VAL A 22 28.09 -23.07 -52.14
CA VAL A 22 27.88 -22.68 -50.75
C VAL A 22 28.98 -21.73 -50.26
N GLU A 23 30.27 -22.12 -50.46
CA GLU A 23 31.42 -21.29 -50.06
C GLU A 23 31.39 -19.91 -50.72
N THR A 24 31.08 -19.86 -52.04
CA THR A 24 31.04 -18.59 -52.78
C THR A 24 29.90 -17.69 -52.30
N GLN A 25 28.70 -18.25 -52.15
CA GLN A 25 27.51 -17.49 -51.71
C GLN A 25 27.64 -17.03 -50.26
N LEU A 26 28.14 -17.89 -49.36
CA LEU A 26 28.38 -17.51 -47.96
C LEU A 26 29.42 -16.38 -47.86
N THR A 27 30.53 -16.47 -48.64
CA THR A 27 31.53 -15.39 -48.66
C THR A 27 30.91 -14.07 -49.08
N ALA A 28 30.07 -14.09 -50.14
CA ALA A 28 29.34 -12.90 -50.59
C ALA A 28 28.35 -12.38 -49.51
N ALA A 29 27.61 -13.28 -48.86
CA ALA A 29 26.66 -12.92 -47.80
C ALA A 29 27.37 -12.31 -46.59
N TYR A 30 28.48 -12.90 -46.12
CA TYR A 30 29.28 -12.34 -45.03
C TYR A 30 29.90 -10.99 -45.38
N THR A 31 30.31 -10.81 -46.63
CA THR A 31 30.81 -9.53 -47.11
C THR A 31 29.75 -8.45 -47.13
N ALA A 32 28.53 -8.78 -47.58
CA ALA A 32 27.38 -7.89 -47.56
C ALA A 32 26.97 -7.55 -46.11
N TYR A 33 26.94 -8.54 -45.21
CA TYR A 33 26.64 -8.35 -43.80
C TYR A 33 27.61 -7.39 -43.10
N ARG A 34 28.93 -7.62 -43.30
CA ARG A 34 29.99 -6.74 -42.73
C ARG A 34 29.92 -5.31 -43.29
N ALA A 35 29.45 -5.16 -44.52
CA ALA A 35 29.22 -3.86 -45.15
C ALA A 35 27.88 -3.19 -44.72
N GLY A 36 27.12 -3.79 -43.80
CA GLY A 36 25.83 -3.27 -43.32
C GLY A 36 24.66 -3.44 -44.30
N ARG A 37 24.88 -4.15 -45.43
CA ARG A 37 23.90 -4.35 -46.51
C ARG A 37 22.96 -5.51 -46.20
N GLN A 38 22.06 -5.30 -45.15
CA GLN A 38 21.23 -6.37 -44.60
C GLN A 38 20.27 -7.00 -45.63
N ALA A 39 19.62 -6.21 -46.47
CA ALA A 39 18.71 -6.70 -47.51
C ALA A 39 19.41 -7.62 -48.52
N GLU A 40 20.63 -7.29 -48.94
CA GLU A 40 21.46 -8.12 -49.80
C GLU A 40 21.89 -9.42 -49.13
N THR A 41 22.31 -9.35 -47.85
CA THR A 41 22.64 -10.53 -47.04
C THR A 41 21.47 -11.49 -46.97
N GLN A 42 20.26 -10.96 -46.67
CA GLN A 42 19.02 -11.74 -46.57
C GLN A 42 18.67 -12.41 -47.91
N ALA A 43 18.79 -11.66 -49.02
CA ALA A 43 18.49 -12.19 -50.36
C ALA A 43 19.46 -13.32 -50.75
N ILE A 44 20.75 -13.16 -50.52
CA ILE A 44 21.76 -14.20 -50.82
C ILE A 44 21.54 -15.43 -49.97
N CYS A 45 21.34 -15.28 -48.66
CA CYS A 45 21.09 -16.42 -47.77
C CYS A 45 19.78 -17.14 -48.12
N ALA A 46 18.70 -16.42 -48.42
CA ALA A 46 17.43 -17.00 -48.83
C ALA A 46 17.53 -17.80 -50.13
N ALA A 47 18.25 -17.27 -51.15
CA ALA A 47 18.52 -17.97 -52.41
C ALA A 47 19.35 -19.24 -52.16
N LEU A 48 20.39 -19.16 -51.32
CA LEU A 48 21.19 -20.33 -50.96
C LEU A 48 20.37 -21.42 -50.26
N LEU A 49 19.45 -21.04 -49.38
CA LEU A 49 18.56 -21.97 -48.65
C LEU A 49 17.51 -22.65 -49.57
N GLN A 50 17.16 -22.02 -50.72
CA GLN A 50 16.33 -22.69 -51.72
C GLN A 50 17.09 -23.84 -52.41
N GLU A 51 18.39 -23.67 -52.61
CA GLU A 51 19.24 -24.72 -53.25
C GLU A 51 19.76 -25.73 -52.23
N VAL A 52 20.07 -25.28 -51.02
CA VAL A 52 20.65 -26.09 -49.93
C VAL A 52 19.85 -25.83 -48.62
N PRO A 53 18.69 -26.45 -48.46
CA PRO A 53 17.76 -26.14 -47.33
C PRO A 53 18.35 -26.34 -45.94
N ASN A 54 19.34 -27.24 -45.77
CA ASN A 54 19.96 -27.55 -44.47
C ASN A 54 21.37 -26.89 -44.34
N CYS A 55 21.56 -25.70 -44.91
CA CYS A 55 22.82 -24.97 -44.73
C CYS A 55 22.77 -24.17 -43.41
N PHE A 56 23.44 -24.69 -42.38
CA PHE A 56 23.53 -24.04 -41.07
C PHE A 56 24.00 -22.60 -41.17
N ASP A 57 25.14 -22.34 -41.83
CA ASP A 57 25.73 -20.99 -41.91
C ASP A 57 24.77 -19.99 -42.56
N ALA A 58 24.07 -20.41 -43.62
CA ALA A 58 23.11 -19.54 -44.31
C ALA A 58 21.86 -19.23 -43.39
N MET A 59 21.34 -20.24 -42.69
CA MET A 59 20.24 -20.04 -41.74
C MET A 59 20.65 -19.14 -40.59
N HIS A 60 21.80 -19.39 -39.99
CA HIS A 60 22.33 -18.61 -38.88
C HIS A 60 22.58 -17.15 -39.30
N LEU A 61 23.27 -16.93 -40.43
CA LEU A 61 23.56 -15.58 -40.93
C LEU A 61 22.30 -14.82 -41.31
N LEU A 62 21.31 -15.51 -41.93
CA LEU A 62 20.00 -14.94 -42.22
C LEU A 62 19.28 -14.51 -40.92
N GLY A 63 19.27 -15.39 -39.93
CA GLY A 63 18.68 -15.08 -38.62
C GLY A 63 19.35 -13.89 -37.95
N VAL A 64 20.69 -13.82 -37.93
CA VAL A 64 21.45 -12.69 -37.39
C VAL A 64 21.15 -11.38 -38.15
N SER A 65 21.09 -11.44 -39.48
CA SER A 65 20.74 -10.28 -40.32
C SER A 65 19.31 -9.78 -40.06
N LEU A 66 18.36 -10.70 -39.84
CA LEU A 66 17.00 -10.37 -39.47
C LEU A 66 16.93 -9.73 -38.07
N VAL A 67 17.70 -10.23 -37.09
CA VAL A 67 17.84 -9.60 -35.76
C VAL A 67 18.36 -8.16 -35.91
N THR A 68 19.40 -7.96 -36.72
CA THR A 68 19.97 -6.62 -36.98
C THR A 68 18.96 -5.68 -37.63
N SER A 69 18.00 -6.23 -38.38
CA SER A 69 16.89 -5.48 -39.02
C SER A 69 15.62 -5.41 -38.15
N SER A 70 15.71 -5.78 -36.88
CA SER A 70 14.59 -5.84 -35.92
C SER A 70 13.38 -6.71 -36.35
N ARG A 71 13.61 -7.69 -37.27
CA ARG A 71 12.61 -8.66 -37.75
C ARG A 71 12.68 -9.92 -36.87
N PHE A 72 12.41 -9.78 -35.56
CA PHE A 72 12.71 -10.79 -34.56
C PHE A 72 11.87 -12.08 -34.71
N VAL A 73 10.59 -11.97 -35.10
CA VAL A 73 9.72 -13.14 -35.30
C VAL A 73 10.29 -14.04 -36.40
N GLU A 74 10.70 -13.47 -37.54
CA GLU A 74 11.26 -14.20 -38.63
C GLU A 74 12.66 -14.77 -38.28
N ALA A 75 13.46 -13.95 -37.57
CA ALA A 75 14.79 -14.36 -37.08
C ALA A 75 14.67 -15.62 -36.19
N THR A 76 13.69 -15.67 -35.30
CA THR A 76 13.44 -16.80 -34.41
C THR A 76 13.18 -18.08 -35.20
N GLY A 77 12.43 -18.01 -36.31
CA GLY A 77 12.15 -19.17 -37.17
C GLY A 77 13.44 -19.78 -37.77
N PHE A 78 14.29 -18.94 -38.37
CA PHE A 78 15.57 -19.40 -38.97
C PHE A 78 16.59 -19.82 -37.92
N LEU A 79 16.71 -19.10 -36.82
CA LEU A 79 17.64 -19.45 -35.74
C LEU A 79 17.25 -20.74 -35.03
N THR A 80 15.96 -21.04 -34.88
CA THR A 80 15.47 -22.32 -34.34
C THR A 80 15.87 -23.47 -35.26
N GLN A 81 15.75 -23.30 -36.58
CA GLN A 81 16.18 -24.31 -37.55
C GLN A 81 17.72 -24.47 -37.53
N ALA A 82 18.45 -23.38 -37.45
CA ALA A 82 19.93 -23.43 -37.33
C ALA A 82 20.37 -24.20 -36.07
N VAL A 83 19.75 -23.91 -34.91
CA VAL A 83 20.01 -24.65 -33.67
C VAL A 83 19.62 -26.12 -33.75
N ALA A 84 18.57 -26.47 -34.50
CA ALA A 84 18.20 -27.87 -34.72
C ALA A 84 19.26 -28.63 -35.57
N LEU A 85 19.93 -27.93 -36.52
CA LEU A 85 21.03 -28.51 -37.31
C LEU A 85 22.33 -28.64 -36.51
N GLU A 86 22.66 -27.60 -35.72
CA GLU A 86 23.89 -27.58 -34.90
C GLU A 86 23.56 -27.17 -33.45
N PRO A 87 23.05 -28.10 -32.61
CA PRO A 87 22.64 -27.81 -31.24
C PRO A 87 23.77 -27.31 -30.32
N ASN A 88 25.02 -27.57 -30.70
CA ASN A 88 26.20 -27.18 -29.93
C ASN A 88 26.88 -25.88 -30.46
N SER A 89 26.21 -25.12 -31.32
CA SER A 89 26.63 -23.79 -31.69
C SER A 89 26.26 -22.76 -30.62
N ALA A 90 27.24 -22.32 -29.83
CA ALA A 90 27.02 -21.32 -28.80
C ALA A 90 26.47 -19.99 -29.37
N ASP A 91 26.97 -19.58 -30.56
CA ASP A 91 26.55 -18.34 -31.21
C ASP A 91 25.10 -18.43 -31.71
N ALA A 92 24.70 -19.56 -32.31
CA ALA A 92 23.35 -19.75 -32.77
C ALA A 92 22.34 -19.75 -31.57
N GLN A 93 22.69 -20.45 -30.48
CA GLN A 93 21.91 -20.43 -29.25
C GLN A 93 21.78 -19.02 -28.64
N SER A 94 22.89 -18.25 -28.59
CA SER A 94 22.87 -16.87 -28.09
C SER A 94 22.02 -15.95 -28.94
N ASN A 95 22.13 -16.04 -30.27
CA ASN A 95 21.35 -15.21 -31.18
C ASN A 95 19.86 -15.58 -31.16
N LEU A 96 19.55 -16.88 -31.05
CA LEU A 96 18.17 -17.36 -30.83
C LEU A 96 17.60 -16.78 -29.52
N GLY A 97 18.36 -16.86 -28.43
CA GLY A 97 17.97 -16.32 -27.15
C GLY A 97 17.65 -14.83 -27.20
N TRP A 98 18.49 -14.05 -27.88
CA TRP A 98 18.27 -12.63 -28.08
C TRP A 98 17.03 -12.34 -28.94
N ALA A 99 16.82 -13.08 -30.03
CA ALA A 99 15.62 -12.95 -30.85
C ALA A 99 14.35 -13.26 -30.04
N LEU A 100 14.38 -14.31 -29.19
CA LEU A 100 13.29 -14.71 -28.32
C LEU A 100 12.99 -13.66 -27.22
N VAL A 101 14.01 -13.01 -26.65
CA VAL A 101 13.83 -11.88 -25.71
C VAL A 101 12.99 -10.79 -26.37
N ASN A 102 13.32 -10.43 -27.62
CA ASN A 102 12.60 -9.38 -28.35
C ASN A 102 11.22 -9.83 -28.89
N CYS A 103 10.94 -11.13 -28.85
CA CYS A 103 9.59 -11.70 -29.10
C CYS A 103 8.80 -11.94 -27.82
N GLU A 104 9.28 -11.48 -26.66
CA GLU A 104 8.68 -11.67 -25.34
C GLU A 104 8.52 -13.14 -24.90
N ARG A 105 9.25 -14.07 -25.55
CA ARG A 105 9.28 -15.51 -25.24
C ARG A 105 10.40 -15.80 -24.23
N TYR A 106 10.29 -15.24 -23.02
CA TYR A 106 11.37 -15.14 -22.06
C TYR A 106 11.87 -16.49 -21.51
N GLU A 107 10.97 -17.47 -21.27
CA GLU A 107 11.38 -18.79 -20.78
C GLU A 107 12.21 -19.54 -21.83
N GLU A 108 11.81 -19.47 -23.11
CA GLU A 108 12.55 -20.09 -24.19
C GLU A 108 13.88 -19.35 -24.44
N ALA A 109 13.86 -18.02 -24.29
CA ALA A 109 15.08 -17.22 -24.36
C ALA A 109 16.08 -17.64 -23.28
N ARG A 110 15.62 -17.79 -22.04
CA ARG A 110 16.45 -18.26 -20.93
C ARG A 110 17.10 -19.59 -21.27
N ALA A 111 16.31 -20.60 -21.70
CA ALA A 111 16.82 -21.92 -22.02
C ALA A 111 17.90 -21.90 -23.13
N ALA A 112 17.70 -21.11 -24.19
CA ALA A 112 18.67 -20.95 -25.27
C ALA A 112 19.96 -20.25 -24.79
N LEU A 113 19.84 -19.18 -23.98
CA LEU A 113 21.00 -18.44 -23.46
C LEU A 113 21.78 -19.28 -22.46
N GLU A 114 21.12 -20.02 -21.55
CA GLU A 114 21.77 -20.96 -20.63
C GLU A 114 22.53 -22.06 -21.41
N ARG A 115 21.92 -22.59 -22.48
CA ARG A 115 22.61 -23.56 -23.35
C ARG A 115 23.83 -22.95 -24.01
N SER A 116 23.75 -21.73 -24.54
CA SER A 116 24.89 -21.00 -25.09
C SER A 116 26.02 -20.84 -24.06
N LEU A 117 25.67 -20.45 -22.82
CA LEU A 117 26.64 -20.26 -21.74
C LEU A 117 27.26 -21.57 -21.23
N ALA A 118 26.52 -22.68 -21.27
CA ALA A 118 27.07 -24.01 -20.99
C ALA A 118 28.13 -24.41 -22.01
N LEU A 119 28.00 -23.97 -23.28
CA LEU A 119 28.97 -24.20 -24.35
C LEU A 119 30.13 -23.19 -24.33
N ARG A 120 29.86 -21.93 -24.01
CA ARG A 120 30.82 -20.83 -23.95
C ARG A 120 30.57 -19.94 -22.75
N PRO A 121 31.14 -20.26 -21.56
CA PRO A 121 30.89 -19.50 -20.33
C PRO A 121 31.40 -18.03 -20.35
N ASN A 122 32.41 -17.75 -21.15
CA ASN A 122 33.07 -16.43 -21.22
C ASN A 122 32.44 -15.53 -22.33
N ALA A 123 31.12 -15.43 -22.37
CA ALA A 123 30.38 -14.64 -23.36
C ALA A 123 29.61 -13.50 -22.67
N PRO A 124 30.20 -12.29 -22.49
CA PRO A 124 29.57 -11.22 -21.70
C PRO A 124 28.21 -10.78 -22.27
N VAL A 125 28.07 -10.71 -23.59
CA VAL A 125 26.80 -10.34 -24.24
C VAL A 125 25.72 -11.37 -23.97
N THR A 126 26.06 -12.66 -23.95
CA THR A 126 25.08 -13.73 -23.64
C THR A 126 24.62 -13.65 -22.19
N TRP A 127 25.54 -13.40 -21.23
CA TRP A 127 25.19 -13.15 -19.82
C TRP A 127 24.31 -11.93 -19.66
N ARG A 128 24.59 -10.81 -20.36
CA ARG A 128 23.74 -9.62 -20.36
C ARG A 128 22.32 -9.92 -20.87
N ASN A 129 22.22 -10.64 -21.99
CA ASN A 129 20.91 -11.02 -22.56
C ASN A 129 20.14 -11.96 -21.64
N LEU A 130 20.84 -12.87 -20.94
CA LEU A 130 20.23 -13.73 -19.92
C LEU A 130 19.70 -12.91 -18.75
N ALA A 131 20.46 -11.90 -18.29
CA ALA A 131 19.99 -10.99 -17.24
C ALA A 131 18.67 -10.30 -17.65
N ILE A 132 18.57 -9.83 -18.90
CA ILE A 132 17.32 -9.21 -19.41
C ILE A 132 16.15 -10.21 -19.38
N ALA A 133 16.35 -11.44 -19.87
CA ALA A 133 15.32 -12.47 -19.85
C ALA A 133 14.83 -12.76 -18.42
N LEU A 134 15.77 -12.91 -17.48
CA LEU A 134 15.50 -13.18 -16.06
C LEU A 134 14.79 -12.00 -15.37
N LEU A 135 15.12 -10.75 -15.70
CA LEU A 135 14.41 -9.55 -15.24
C LEU A 135 12.95 -9.57 -15.69
N ARG A 136 12.69 -9.91 -16.94
CA ARG A 136 11.32 -10.03 -17.47
C ARG A 136 10.53 -11.17 -16.84
N LEU A 137 11.21 -12.24 -16.44
CA LEU A 137 10.65 -13.37 -15.67
C LEU A 137 10.52 -13.08 -14.16
N LYS A 138 10.87 -11.87 -13.72
CA LYS A 138 10.86 -11.44 -12.29
C LYS A 138 11.77 -12.30 -11.39
N GLN A 139 12.82 -12.88 -11.93
CA GLN A 139 13.80 -13.70 -11.21
C GLN A 139 15.01 -12.83 -10.80
N GLY A 140 14.81 -11.95 -9.82
CA GLY A 140 15.76 -10.88 -9.44
C GLY A 140 17.15 -11.39 -9.05
N GLU A 141 17.26 -12.41 -8.18
CA GLU A 141 18.58 -12.94 -7.75
C GLU A 141 19.34 -13.54 -8.93
N ALA A 142 18.69 -14.34 -9.76
CA ALA A 142 19.33 -14.93 -10.94
C ALA A 142 19.73 -13.86 -11.97
N ALA A 143 18.93 -12.81 -12.13
CA ALA A 143 19.25 -11.67 -12.98
C ALA A 143 20.47 -10.90 -12.46
N LEU A 144 20.56 -10.70 -11.14
CA LEU A 144 21.71 -10.05 -10.50
C LEU A 144 23.01 -10.86 -10.71
N ASP A 145 22.93 -12.18 -10.55
CA ASP A 145 24.07 -13.08 -10.81
C ASP A 145 24.51 -13.00 -12.27
N ALA A 146 23.57 -13.07 -13.22
CA ALA A 146 23.87 -13.00 -14.64
C ALA A 146 24.50 -11.65 -15.04
N ALA A 147 23.94 -10.52 -14.56
CA ALA A 147 24.51 -9.20 -14.80
C ALA A 147 25.90 -9.05 -14.16
N THR A 148 26.11 -9.60 -12.97
CA THR A 148 27.43 -9.60 -12.30
C THR A 148 28.44 -10.42 -13.09
N ARG A 149 28.07 -11.57 -13.66
CA ARG A 149 28.95 -12.37 -14.54
C ARG A 149 29.31 -11.62 -15.83
N ALA A 150 28.34 -10.93 -16.44
CA ALA A 150 28.62 -10.08 -17.60
C ALA A 150 29.68 -9.02 -17.27
N LEU A 151 29.56 -8.35 -16.11
CA LEU A 151 30.45 -7.30 -15.64
C LEU A 151 31.85 -7.82 -15.23
N GLN A 152 31.94 -9.04 -14.69
CA GLN A 152 33.26 -9.69 -14.47
C GLN A 152 34.04 -9.88 -15.76
N LEU A 153 33.32 -10.14 -16.85
CA LEU A 153 33.96 -10.34 -18.18
C LEU A 153 34.16 -9.02 -18.93
N LYS A 154 33.25 -8.05 -18.73
CA LYS A 154 33.31 -6.73 -19.35
C LYS A 154 32.90 -5.65 -18.38
N PRO A 155 33.83 -5.10 -17.56
CA PRO A 155 33.55 -4.14 -16.51
C PRO A 155 33.00 -2.77 -16.94
N ASP A 156 33.15 -2.42 -18.20
CA ASP A 156 32.72 -1.16 -18.82
C ASP A 156 31.38 -1.26 -19.57
N ASP A 157 30.65 -2.39 -19.44
CA ASP A 157 29.38 -2.60 -20.14
C ASP A 157 28.23 -1.88 -19.44
N VAL A 158 27.86 -0.71 -19.96
CA VAL A 158 26.83 0.18 -19.40
C VAL A 158 25.49 -0.53 -19.22
N ASP A 159 25.06 -1.30 -20.23
CA ASP A 159 23.80 -2.04 -20.20
C ASP A 159 23.78 -3.10 -19.08
N SER A 160 24.91 -3.77 -18.85
CA SER A 160 25.02 -4.76 -17.77
C SER A 160 24.97 -4.10 -16.39
N TRP A 161 25.54 -2.90 -16.22
CA TRP A 161 25.37 -2.09 -15.00
C TRP A 161 23.92 -1.67 -14.80
N CYS A 162 23.21 -1.26 -15.87
CA CYS A 162 21.78 -0.96 -15.81
C CYS A 162 20.95 -2.18 -15.42
N ASN A 163 21.20 -3.34 -16.03
CA ASN A 163 20.48 -4.58 -15.70
C ASN A 163 20.71 -4.98 -14.25
N ARG A 164 21.95 -4.83 -13.76
CA ARG A 164 22.26 -5.04 -12.34
C ARG A 164 21.47 -4.09 -11.43
N SER A 165 21.43 -2.81 -11.76
CA SER A 165 20.65 -1.83 -11.01
C SER A 165 19.16 -2.18 -10.98
N VAL A 166 18.57 -2.62 -12.11
CA VAL A 166 17.17 -3.08 -12.14
C VAL A 166 16.96 -4.31 -11.28
N ALA A 167 17.88 -5.29 -11.30
CA ALA A 167 17.80 -6.48 -10.44
C ALA A 167 17.85 -6.09 -8.95
N GLU A 168 18.73 -5.16 -8.59
CA GLU A 168 18.85 -4.65 -7.21
C GLU A 168 17.61 -3.87 -6.79
N LEU A 169 16.97 -3.07 -7.69
CA LEU A 169 15.67 -2.43 -7.46
C LEU A 169 14.56 -3.47 -7.19
N MET A 170 14.52 -4.53 -8.00
CA MET A 170 13.54 -5.63 -7.78
C MET A 170 13.73 -6.33 -6.43
N LEU A 171 14.97 -6.43 -5.97
CA LEU A 171 15.35 -7.05 -4.69
C LEU A 171 15.28 -6.08 -3.50
N ARG A 172 14.82 -4.84 -3.73
CA ARG A 172 14.76 -3.76 -2.74
C ARG A 172 16.12 -3.42 -2.12
N ARG A 173 17.21 -3.61 -2.87
CA ARG A 173 18.59 -3.24 -2.48
C ARG A 173 18.91 -1.84 -3.01
N TRP A 174 18.23 -0.84 -2.43
CA TRP A 174 18.15 0.51 -3.02
C TRP A 174 19.52 1.19 -3.15
N ASP A 175 20.37 1.13 -2.11
CA ASP A 175 21.72 1.71 -2.14
C ASP A 175 22.60 1.06 -3.20
N ALA A 176 22.55 -0.27 -3.31
CA ALA A 176 23.28 -1.02 -4.33
C ALA A 176 22.79 -0.65 -5.74
N ALA A 177 21.47 -0.48 -5.91
CA ALA A 177 20.88 -0.07 -7.19
C ALA A 177 21.34 1.34 -7.60
N ALA A 178 21.37 2.29 -6.66
CA ALA A 178 21.90 3.63 -6.89
C ALA A 178 23.38 3.58 -7.29
N ALA A 179 24.20 2.79 -6.59
CA ALA A 179 25.63 2.62 -6.88
C ALA A 179 25.88 1.97 -8.25
N SER A 180 25.09 0.95 -8.61
CA SER A 180 25.19 0.30 -9.93
C SER A 180 24.79 1.26 -11.06
N ALA A 181 23.71 2.04 -10.88
CA ALA A 181 23.32 3.06 -11.84
C ALA A 181 24.37 4.18 -11.98
N GLU A 182 24.94 4.64 -10.85
CA GLU A 182 26.05 5.61 -10.85
C GLU A 182 27.27 5.09 -11.61
N ARG A 183 27.57 3.78 -11.46
CA ARG A 183 28.67 3.17 -12.22
C ARG A 183 28.38 3.16 -13.71
N ALA A 184 27.14 2.86 -14.14
CA ALA A 184 26.72 2.99 -15.54
C ALA A 184 26.94 4.43 -16.06
N LEU A 185 26.52 5.42 -15.28
CA LEU A 185 26.65 6.85 -15.62
C LEU A 185 28.09 7.34 -15.65
N SER A 186 29.00 6.71 -14.92
CA SER A 186 30.44 7.03 -15.03
C SER A 186 31.04 6.71 -16.40
N PHE A 187 30.46 5.76 -17.15
CA PHE A 187 30.85 5.42 -18.52
C PHE A 187 30.03 6.19 -19.57
N ASN A 188 28.74 6.43 -19.29
CA ASN A 188 27.83 7.20 -20.13
C ASN A 188 26.93 8.11 -19.31
N PRO A 189 27.31 9.38 -19.06
CA PRO A 189 26.56 10.32 -18.20
C PRO A 189 25.13 10.64 -18.69
N ALA A 190 24.85 10.43 -19.98
CA ALA A 190 23.55 10.68 -20.60
C ALA A 190 22.72 9.38 -20.82
N HIS A 191 23.09 8.27 -20.17
CA HIS A 191 22.36 7.01 -20.32
C HIS A 191 21.01 7.12 -19.60
N PHE A 192 19.92 7.21 -20.38
CA PHE A 192 18.58 7.50 -19.88
C PHE A 192 18.10 6.48 -18.85
N GLU A 193 18.21 5.19 -19.14
CA GLU A 193 17.75 4.10 -18.28
C GLU A 193 18.52 4.09 -16.94
N ALA A 194 19.83 4.38 -16.97
CA ALA A 194 20.63 4.49 -15.74
C ALA A 194 20.21 5.70 -14.88
N LEU A 195 19.88 6.84 -15.51
CA LEU A 195 19.34 8.00 -14.80
C LEU A 195 18.00 7.67 -14.17
N VAL A 196 17.10 6.99 -14.90
CA VAL A 196 15.79 6.56 -14.34
C VAL A 196 16.00 5.62 -13.15
N ASN A 197 16.84 4.59 -13.29
CA ASN A 197 17.12 3.64 -12.21
C ASN A 197 17.72 4.32 -10.97
N LYS A 198 18.67 5.25 -11.15
CA LYS A 198 19.24 6.03 -10.05
C LYS A 198 18.19 6.88 -9.37
N GLY A 199 17.32 7.56 -10.15
CA GLY A 199 16.22 8.35 -9.62
C GLY A 199 15.21 7.49 -8.84
N LEU A 200 14.89 6.30 -9.33
CA LEU A 200 14.02 5.34 -8.63
C LEU A 200 14.65 4.86 -7.32
N ALA A 201 15.94 4.53 -7.32
CA ALA A 201 16.64 4.11 -6.11
C ALA A 201 16.61 5.21 -5.03
N HIS A 202 16.90 6.47 -5.41
CA HIS A 202 16.80 7.60 -4.49
C HIS A 202 15.36 7.85 -4.03
N LEU A 203 14.36 7.64 -4.88
CA LEU A 203 12.95 7.76 -4.52
C LEU A 203 12.54 6.75 -3.44
N GLU A 204 12.98 5.49 -3.57
CA GLU A 204 12.71 4.44 -2.57
C GLU A 204 13.48 4.65 -1.25
N LEU A 205 14.62 5.33 -1.31
CA LEU A 205 15.37 5.79 -0.13
C LEU A 205 14.82 7.09 0.47
N HIS A 206 13.71 7.63 -0.05
CA HIS A 206 13.15 8.92 0.33
C HIS A 206 14.11 10.12 0.19
N HIS A 207 15.17 9.97 -0.62
CA HIS A 207 16.10 11.07 -0.96
C HIS A 207 15.50 11.93 -2.08
N PHE A 208 14.42 12.69 -1.78
CA PHE A 208 13.57 13.34 -2.78
C PHE A 208 14.30 14.37 -3.63
N GLU A 209 15.22 15.15 -3.05
CA GLU A 209 16.00 16.15 -3.79
C GLU A 209 16.95 15.50 -4.80
N LEU A 210 17.60 14.39 -4.42
CA LEU A 210 18.49 13.63 -5.31
C LEU A 210 17.69 12.94 -6.41
N ALA A 211 16.52 12.40 -6.09
CA ALA A 211 15.61 11.81 -7.07
C ALA A 211 15.14 12.86 -8.09
N GLU A 212 14.73 14.05 -7.62
CA GLU A 212 14.27 15.15 -8.48
C GLU A 212 15.39 15.63 -9.42
N ALA A 213 16.58 15.88 -8.89
CA ALA A 213 17.74 16.30 -9.68
C ALA A 213 18.08 15.26 -10.76
N THR A 214 18.04 13.96 -10.39
CA THR A 214 18.35 12.86 -11.30
C THR A 214 17.27 12.73 -12.39
N PHE A 215 15.98 12.80 -12.04
CA PHE A 215 14.89 12.77 -13.01
C PHE A 215 14.87 14.01 -13.93
N ASN A 216 15.27 15.17 -13.42
CA ASN A 216 15.43 16.37 -14.25
C ASN A 216 16.52 16.17 -15.31
N THR A 217 17.65 15.52 -14.95
CA THR A 217 18.69 15.15 -15.91
C THR A 217 18.16 14.14 -16.93
N ALA A 218 17.42 13.10 -16.51
CA ALA A 218 16.77 12.16 -17.42
C ALA A 218 15.79 12.84 -18.38
N ARG A 219 14.99 13.80 -17.87
CA ARG A 219 14.05 14.59 -18.70
C ARG A 219 14.77 15.44 -19.75
N ALA A 220 15.94 15.98 -19.44
CA ALA A 220 16.75 16.70 -20.42
C ALA A 220 17.22 15.80 -21.56
N VAL A 221 17.50 14.50 -21.29
CA VAL A 221 17.89 13.51 -22.31
C VAL A 221 16.68 13.09 -23.16
N ARG A 222 15.53 12.80 -22.54
CA ARG A 222 14.27 12.39 -23.22
C ARG A 222 13.08 13.18 -22.65
N PRO A 223 12.77 14.36 -23.20
CA PRO A 223 11.72 15.24 -22.66
C PRO A 223 10.30 14.64 -22.70
N SER A 224 9.98 13.84 -23.71
CA SER A 224 8.65 13.27 -23.95
C SER A 224 8.63 11.77 -23.65
N ASN A 225 8.95 11.37 -22.41
CA ASN A 225 8.85 9.98 -21.96
C ASN A 225 7.75 9.87 -20.89
N ALA A 226 6.68 9.14 -21.21
CA ALA A 226 5.50 9.02 -20.35
C ALA A 226 5.82 8.30 -19.02
N GLU A 227 6.67 7.27 -19.02
CA GLU A 227 7.07 6.56 -17.81
C GLU A 227 7.85 7.46 -16.85
N LEU A 228 8.79 8.27 -17.38
CA LEU A 228 9.55 9.23 -16.56
C LEU A 228 8.61 10.26 -15.91
N LEU A 229 7.62 10.77 -16.66
CA LEU A 229 6.63 11.69 -16.09
C LEU A 229 5.83 11.01 -14.97
N ALA A 230 5.43 9.76 -15.14
CA ALA A 230 4.76 9.00 -14.08
C ALA A 230 5.65 8.80 -12.85
N HIS A 231 6.95 8.54 -13.02
CA HIS A 231 7.90 8.45 -11.89
C HIS A 231 8.08 9.79 -11.18
N ARG A 232 8.11 10.91 -11.93
CA ARG A 232 8.15 12.27 -11.36
C ARG A 232 6.84 12.60 -10.61
N GLY A 233 5.69 12.21 -11.17
CA GLY A 233 4.40 12.32 -10.49
C GLY A 233 4.41 11.57 -9.15
N ARG A 234 4.97 10.36 -9.11
CA ARG A 234 5.14 9.59 -7.87
C ARG A 234 6.08 10.28 -6.88
N LEU A 235 7.19 10.85 -7.35
CA LEU A 235 8.09 11.65 -6.52
C LEU A 235 7.36 12.82 -5.86
N PHE A 236 6.63 13.63 -6.64
CA PHE A 236 5.91 14.79 -6.12
C PHE A 236 4.78 14.38 -5.16
N MET A 237 4.09 13.28 -5.44
CA MET A 237 3.07 12.74 -4.54
C MET A 237 3.67 12.33 -3.19
N LEU A 238 4.80 11.61 -3.17
CA LEU A 238 5.46 11.17 -1.95
C LEU A 238 6.09 12.33 -1.16
N SER A 239 6.55 13.38 -1.84
CA SER A 239 7.03 14.61 -1.20
C SER A 239 5.93 15.60 -0.81
N GLY A 240 4.63 15.22 -0.96
CA GLY A 240 3.48 16.05 -0.58
C GLY A 240 3.14 17.17 -1.57
N ARG A 241 3.79 17.26 -2.72
CA ARG A 241 3.59 18.26 -3.78
C ARG A 241 2.46 17.80 -4.73
N ASN A 242 1.24 17.67 -4.20
CA ASN A 242 0.12 17.01 -4.86
C ASN A 242 -0.28 17.64 -6.20
N ALA A 243 -0.26 18.98 -6.32
CA ALA A 243 -0.63 19.67 -7.55
C ALA A 243 0.36 19.38 -8.70
N GLU A 244 1.66 19.29 -8.38
CA GLU A 244 2.70 18.95 -9.35
C GLU A 244 2.62 17.46 -9.73
N ALA A 245 2.31 16.60 -8.76
CA ALA A 245 2.07 15.17 -9.02
C ALA A 245 0.92 14.96 -10.01
N GLU A 246 -0.21 15.65 -9.81
CA GLU A 246 -1.37 15.58 -10.69
C GLU A 246 -1.01 16.03 -12.12
N ALA A 247 -0.29 17.14 -12.26
CA ALA A 247 0.15 17.66 -13.56
C ALA A 247 1.07 16.68 -14.31
N GLU A 248 2.02 16.04 -13.60
CA GLU A 248 2.93 15.06 -14.22
C GLU A 248 2.20 13.77 -14.62
N PHE A 249 1.25 13.28 -13.80
CA PHE A 249 0.42 12.12 -14.19
C PHE A 249 -0.51 12.44 -15.36
N ASP A 250 -1.09 13.65 -15.42
CA ASP A 250 -1.89 14.08 -16.55
C ASP A 250 -1.08 14.14 -17.85
N ALA A 251 0.14 14.68 -17.78
CA ALA A 251 1.05 14.70 -18.92
C ALA A 251 1.47 13.29 -19.34
N ALA A 252 1.69 12.38 -18.39
CA ALA A 252 2.06 11.00 -18.66
C ALA A 252 0.96 10.26 -19.45
N VAL A 253 -0.30 10.33 -19.00
CA VAL A 253 -1.43 9.66 -19.67
C VAL A 253 -1.86 10.36 -20.95
N ALA A 254 -1.55 11.64 -21.12
CA ALA A 254 -1.75 12.36 -22.38
C ALA A 254 -0.76 11.91 -23.46
N LEU A 255 0.51 11.60 -23.07
CA LEU A 255 1.53 11.07 -23.98
C LEU A 255 1.27 9.59 -24.32
N ASP A 256 0.90 8.81 -23.33
CA ASP A 256 0.57 7.38 -23.48
C ASP A 256 -0.72 7.05 -22.73
N PRO A 257 -1.87 7.06 -23.42
CA PRO A 257 -3.16 6.67 -22.82
C PRO A 257 -3.26 5.21 -22.38
N GLY A 258 -2.31 4.35 -22.79
CA GLY A 258 -2.19 2.96 -22.37
C GLY A 258 -1.34 2.77 -21.12
N LEU A 259 -0.65 3.81 -20.64
CA LEU A 259 0.30 3.71 -19.52
C LEU A 259 -0.41 3.43 -18.19
N GLN A 260 -0.38 2.17 -17.75
CA GLN A 260 -1.05 1.74 -16.52
C GLN A 260 -0.55 2.50 -15.28
N VAL A 261 0.77 2.67 -15.12
CA VAL A 261 1.35 3.38 -13.96
C VAL A 261 0.93 4.85 -13.90
N GLY A 262 0.69 5.49 -15.03
CA GLY A 262 0.15 6.85 -15.10
C GLY A 262 -1.28 6.92 -14.55
N TRP A 263 -2.16 6.02 -14.98
CA TRP A 263 -3.53 5.94 -14.48
C TRP A 263 -3.60 5.52 -13.01
N GLN A 264 -2.73 4.60 -12.55
CA GLN A 264 -2.61 4.26 -11.14
C GLN A 264 -2.21 5.48 -10.31
N GLY A 265 -1.25 6.27 -10.77
CA GLY A 265 -0.85 7.51 -10.11
C GLY A 265 -1.99 8.53 -10.05
N LYS A 266 -2.75 8.69 -11.14
CA LYS A 266 -3.97 9.53 -11.15
C LYS A 266 -5.01 9.04 -10.14
N ALA A 267 -5.22 7.73 -10.02
CA ALA A 267 -6.13 7.19 -9.02
C ALA A 267 -5.66 7.50 -7.59
N GLN A 268 -4.37 7.34 -7.32
CA GLN A 268 -3.78 7.62 -6.00
C GLN A 268 -3.90 9.10 -5.63
N ILE A 269 -3.54 10.02 -6.54
CA ILE A 269 -3.61 11.46 -6.26
C ILE A 269 -5.05 11.94 -6.11
N ALA A 270 -5.99 11.42 -6.91
CA ALA A 270 -7.41 11.71 -6.79
C ALA A 270 -7.96 11.24 -5.41
N MET A 271 -7.50 10.07 -4.92
CA MET A 271 -7.83 9.59 -3.57
C MET A 271 -7.30 10.51 -2.48
N LEU A 272 -6.06 11.01 -2.61
CA LEU A 272 -5.46 11.96 -1.65
C LEU A 272 -6.19 13.30 -1.65
N ASN A 273 -6.64 13.77 -2.81
CA ASN A 273 -7.42 15.00 -2.98
C ASN A 273 -8.90 14.83 -2.60
N GLY A 274 -9.34 13.61 -2.22
CA GLY A 274 -10.73 13.31 -1.86
C GLY A 274 -11.67 13.15 -3.05
N ASN A 275 -11.18 13.12 -4.29
CA ASN A 275 -12.00 12.98 -5.50
C ASN A 275 -12.20 11.48 -5.83
N ILE A 276 -13.16 10.86 -5.13
CA ILE A 276 -13.41 9.42 -5.24
C ILE A 276 -13.89 9.04 -6.65
N ALA A 277 -14.70 9.86 -7.28
CA ALA A 277 -15.21 9.59 -8.64
C ALA A 277 -14.09 9.49 -9.68
N GLN A 278 -13.13 10.43 -9.66
CA GLN A 278 -11.97 10.40 -10.55
C GLN A 278 -11.06 9.19 -10.24
N ALA A 279 -10.85 8.88 -8.96
CA ALA A 279 -10.06 7.72 -8.57
C ALA A 279 -10.65 6.41 -9.13
N MET A 280 -11.97 6.22 -8.98
CA MET A 280 -12.68 5.05 -9.53
C MET A 280 -12.59 4.99 -11.06
N ALA A 281 -12.76 6.11 -11.75
CA ALA A 281 -12.65 6.16 -13.20
C ALA A 281 -11.24 5.78 -13.69
N ALA A 282 -10.19 6.27 -13.02
CA ALA A 282 -8.81 5.92 -13.33
C ALA A 282 -8.52 4.43 -13.06
N CYS A 283 -9.00 3.88 -11.94
CA CYS A 283 -8.88 2.44 -11.65
C CYS A 283 -9.57 1.57 -12.72
N LYS A 284 -10.78 1.94 -13.14
CA LYS A 284 -11.52 1.22 -14.19
C LYS A 284 -10.74 1.21 -15.51
N ARG A 285 -10.13 2.33 -15.91
CA ARG A 285 -9.27 2.41 -17.10
C ARG A 285 -8.12 1.38 -17.06
N VAL A 286 -7.49 1.21 -15.91
CA VAL A 286 -6.43 0.19 -15.73
C VAL A 286 -7.01 -1.22 -15.83
N LEU A 287 -8.14 -1.47 -15.15
CA LEU A 287 -8.75 -2.79 -15.10
C LEU A 287 -9.37 -3.25 -16.43
N ASP A 288 -9.81 -2.30 -17.27
CA ASP A 288 -10.27 -2.59 -18.63
C ASP A 288 -9.13 -3.17 -19.51
N GLN A 289 -7.88 -2.76 -19.27
CA GLN A 289 -6.70 -3.26 -19.98
C GLN A 289 -6.08 -4.48 -19.29
N ASN A 290 -6.06 -4.48 -17.96
CA ASN A 290 -5.48 -5.53 -17.13
C ASN A 290 -6.41 -5.84 -15.95
N PRO A 291 -7.36 -6.78 -16.09
CA PRO A 291 -8.31 -7.13 -15.03
C PRO A 291 -7.67 -7.66 -13.74
N THR A 292 -6.39 -8.06 -13.79
CA THR A 292 -5.62 -8.58 -12.64
C THR A 292 -4.64 -7.58 -12.06
N ALA A 293 -4.76 -6.28 -12.39
CA ALA A 293 -3.88 -5.23 -11.86
C ALA A 293 -4.15 -5.02 -10.37
N GLN A 294 -3.36 -5.67 -9.49
CA GLN A 294 -3.57 -5.69 -8.04
C GLN A 294 -3.62 -4.29 -7.41
N VAL A 295 -2.78 -3.35 -7.88
CA VAL A 295 -2.80 -1.96 -7.40
C VAL A 295 -4.15 -1.29 -7.70
N ALA A 296 -4.66 -1.43 -8.93
CA ALA A 296 -5.94 -0.85 -9.33
C ALA A 296 -7.13 -1.50 -8.60
N LEU A 297 -7.09 -2.82 -8.39
CA LEU A 297 -8.09 -3.55 -7.60
C LEU A 297 -8.10 -3.02 -6.16
N THR A 298 -6.93 -2.86 -5.53
CA THR A 298 -6.81 -2.38 -4.15
C THR A 298 -7.30 -0.93 -4.02
N LEU A 299 -6.94 -0.05 -4.94
CA LEU A 299 -7.41 1.34 -4.96
C LEU A 299 -8.92 1.41 -5.20
N LEU A 300 -9.47 0.61 -6.12
CA LEU A 300 -10.91 0.56 -6.38
C LEU A 300 -11.67 0.08 -5.14
N GLY A 301 -11.17 -0.97 -4.45
CA GLY A 301 -11.72 -1.43 -3.18
C GLY A 301 -11.71 -0.33 -2.11
N ALA A 302 -10.61 0.42 -1.99
CA ALA A 302 -10.53 1.54 -1.06
C ALA A 302 -11.53 2.67 -1.40
N CYS A 303 -11.78 2.92 -2.69
CA CYS A 303 -12.83 3.86 -3.12
C CYS A 303 -14.22 3.37 -2.72
N GLN A 304 -14.53 2.09 -2.98
CA GLN A 304 -15.82 1.49 -2.59
C GLN A 304 -16.05 1.57 -1.09
N GLY A 305 -15.03 1.21 -0.28
CA GLY A 305 -15.13 1.30 1.17
C GLY A 305 -15.39 2.73 1.68
N ARG A 306 -14.79 3.75 1.07
CA ARG A 306 -15.07 5.16 1.40
C ARG A 306 -16.52 5.59 1.07
N LEU A 307 -17.15 4.94 0.11
CA LEU A 307 -18.56 5.14 -0.22
C LEU A 307 -19.51 4.33 0.66
N GLY A 308 -18.98 3.46 1.55
CA GLY A 308 -19.75 2.59 2.43
C GLY A 308 -20.02 1.20 1.86
N ASP A 309 -19.55 0.90 0.64
CA ASP A 309 -19.61 -0.45 0.03
C ASP A 309 -18.46 -1.31 0.56
N ILE A 310 -18.62 -1.79 1.80
CA ILE A 310 -17.58 -2.56 2.51
C ILE A 310 -17.39 -3.97 1.92
N GLU A 311 -18.49 -4.64 1.57
CA GLU A 311 -18.44 -5.97 0.95
C GLU A 311 -17.77 -5.91 -0.42
N GLY A 312 -18.12 -4.93 -1.25
CA GLY A 312 -17.46 -4.70 -2.52
C GLY A 312 -15.98 -4.39 -2.36
N ALA A 313 -15.60 -3.61 -1.35
CA ALA A 313 -14.20 -3.32 -1.05
C ALA A 313 -13.41 -4.59 -0.73
N ILE A 314 -13.92 -5.44 0.16
CA ILE A 314 -13.28 -6.69 0.56
C ILE A 314 -13.16 -7.65 -0.64
N ALA A 315 -14.19 -7.75 -1.48
CA ALA A 315 -14.14 -8.56 -2.69
C ALA A 315 -13.02 -8.11 -3.65
N ARG A 316 -12.75 -6.80 -3.77
CA ARG A 316 -11.63 -6.28 -4.58
C ARG A 316 -10.27 -6.59 -3.97
N PHE A 317 -10.14 -6.50 -2.65
CA PHE A 317 -8.90 -6.92 -1.98
C PHE A 317 -8.64 -8.41 -2.15
N ASP A 318 -9.67 -9.26 -2.06
CA ASP A 318 -9.56 -10.70 -2.31
C ASP A 318 -9.13 -11.01 -3.76
N GLN A 319 -9.66 -10.27 -4.75
CA GLN A 319 -9.21 -10.38 -6.14
C GLN A 319 -7.73 -10.01 -6.28
N ALA A 320 -7.27 -8.94 -5.62
CA ALA A 320 -5.86 -8.55 -5.63
C ALA A 320 -4.98 -9.62 -4.98
N LEU A 321 -5.41 -10.20 -3.85
CA LEU A 321 -4.69 -11.27 -3.13
C LEU A 321 -4.71 -12.61 -3.85
N ALA A 322 -5.71 -12.89 -4.68
CA ALA A 322 -5.71 -14.06 -5.56
C ALA A 322 -4.59 -13.98 -6.62
N VAL A 323 -4.21 -12.76 -7.04
CA VAL A 323 -3.08 -12.54 -7.96
C VAL A 323 -1.75 -12.60 -7.23
N GLN A 324 -1.67 -11.91 -6.08
CA GLN A 324 -0.46 -11.85 -5.25
C GLN A 324 -0.83 -12.03 -3.78
N PRO A 325 -0.69 -13.24 -3.22
CA PRO A 325 -1.11 -13.55 -1.84
C PRO A 325 -0.39 -12.76 -0.74
N ASP A 326 0.83 -12.29 -1.00
CA ASP A 326 1.64 -11.50 -0.06
C ASP A 326 1.65 -10.00 -0.39
N TYR A 327 0.65 -9.50 -1.13
CA TYR A 327 0.54 -8.09 -1.45
C TYR A 327 0.11 -7.30 -0.20
N ASP A 328 1.09 -6.73 0.49
CA ASP A 328 0.96 -6.08 1.80
C ASP A 328 -0.17 -5.03 1.84
N GLU A 329 -0.25 -4.16 0.84
CA GLU A 329 -1.26 -3.10 0.82
C GLU A 329 -2.69 -3.66 0.78
N ALA A 330 -2.94 -4.72 -0.01
CA ALA A 330 -4.27 -5.34 -0.07
C ALA A 330 -4.61 -6.04 1.25
N ILE A 331 -3.64 -6.73 1.89
CA ILE A 331 -3.85 -7.37 3.19
C ILE A 331 -4.18 -6.31 4.24
N THR A 332 -3.37 -5.25 4.33
CA THR A 332 -3.55 -4.13 5.27
C THR A 332 -4.90 -3.44 5.10
N LYS A 333 -5.30 -3.16 3.85
CA LYS A 333 -6.63 -2.59 3.56
C LYS A 333 -7.76 -3.56 3.93
N LYS A 334 -7.61 -4.84 3.62
CA LYS A 334 -8.60 -5.86 4.01
C LYS A 334 -8.77 -5.92 5.53
N ILE A 335 -7.67 -5.95 6.29
CA ILE A 335 -7.71 -5.92 7.76
C ILE A 335 -8.49 -4.70 8.25
N PHE A 336 -8.17 -3.52 7.71
CA PHE A 336 -8.83 -2.28 8.09
C PHE A 336 -10.34 -2.32 7.80
N TYR A 337 -10.75 -2.75 6.61
CA TYR A 337 -12.17 -2.78 6.24
C TYR A 337 -12.97 -3.93 6.85
N LEU A 338 -12.32 -5.01 7.31
CA LEU A 338 -13.00 -6.05 8.10
C LEU A 338 -13.56 -5.53 9.43
N ASP A 339 -12.99 -4.47 10.00
CA ASP A 339 -13.52 -3.83 11.20
C ASP A 339 -14.83 -3.08 10.93
N PHE A 340 -15.20 -2.84 9.66
CA PHE A 340 -16.45 -2.22 9.22
C PHE A 340 -17.44 -3.22 8.61
N LEU A 341 -17.04 -4.48 8.46
CA LEU A 341 -17.89 -5.50 7.86
C LEU A 341 -18.87 -6.05 8.90
N SER A 342 -20.16 -5.94 8.63
CA SER A 342 -21.19 -6.60 9.40
C SER A 342 -20.98 -8.11 9.43
N GLY A 343 -21.07 -8.71 10.61
CA GLY A 343 -20.85 -10.16 10.79
C GLY A 343 -19.38 -10.59 10.90
N ALA A 344 -18.40 -9.70 10.72
CA ALA A 344 -17.00 -10.03 11.00
C ALA A 344 -16.75 -10.08 12.51
N ASP A 345 -16.68 -11.29 13.05
CA ASP A 345 -16.41 -11.55 14.46
C ASP A 345 -14.90 -11.46 14.80
N PHE A 346 -14.58 -11.67 16.07
CA PHE A 346 -13.19 -11.69 16.56
C PHE A 346 -12.33 -12.70 15.81
N ALA A 347 -12.87 -13.89 15.49
CA ALA A 347 -12.08 -14.93 14.84
C ALA A 347 -11.69 -14.52 13.41
N VAL A 348 -12.63 -13.98 12.64
CA VAL A 348 -12.39 -13.46 11.28
C VAL A 348 -11.38 -12.31 11.30
N GLN A 349 -11.56 -11.36 12.22
CA GLN A 349 -10.69 -10.19 12.34
C GLN A 349 -9.26 -10.58 12.74
N GLN A 350 -9.08 -11.46 13.73
CA GLN A 350 -7.76 -11.88 14.17
C GLN A 350 -7.07 -12.82 13.16
N ALA A 351 -7.83 -13.67 12.46
CA ALA A 351 -7.28 -14.51 11.39
C ALA A 351 -6.68 -13.67 10.24
N ALA A 352 -7.33 -12.56 9.86
CA ALA A 352 -6.80 -11.66 8.83
C ALA A 352 -5.49 -10.96 9.28
N ARG A 353 -5.41 -10.56 10.55
CA ARG A 353 -4.19 -9.96 11.14
C ARG A 353 -3.05 -10.97 11.22
N TYR A 354 -3.35 -12.20 11.67
CA TYR A 354 -2.38 -13.29 11.68
C TYR A 354 -1.93 -13.67 10.26
N TYR A 355 -2.82 -13.58 9.26
CA TYR A 355 -2.44 -13.78 7.86
C TYR A 355 -1.37 -12.77 7.40
N TRP A 356 -1.50 -11.49 7.79
CA TRP A 356 -0.45 -10.50 7.50
C TRP A 356 0.89 -10.91 8.12
N TRP A 357 0.87 -11.40 9.36
CA TRP A 357 2.09 -11.90 10.01
C TRP A 357 2.73 -13.03 9.20
N VAL A 358 1.96 -14.02 8.78
CA VAL A 358 2.47 -15.18 8.02
C VAL A 358 2.96 -14.77 6.63
N ALA A 359 2.17 -13.99 5.90
CA ALA A 359 2.44 -13.64 4.51
C ALA A 359 3.56 -12.60 4.36
N VAL A 360 3.68 -11.66 5.30
CA VAL A 360 4.56 -10.49 5.22
C VAL A 360 5.49 -10.40 6.42
N GLY A 361 4.95 -10.26 7.63
CA GLY A 361 5.69 -9.89 8.83
C GLY A 361 6.78 -10.87 9.23
N SER A 362 6.52 -12.19 9.12
CA SER A 362 7.46 -13.24 9.49
C SER A 362 8.73 -13.30 8.63
N LYS A 363 8.69 -12.68 7.45
CA LYS A 363 9.83 -12.62 6.51
C LYS A 363 10.90 -11.60 6.92
N PHE A 364 10.56 -10.65 7.80
CA PHE A 364 11.53 -9.66 8.26
C PHE A 364 12.46 -10.23 9.32
N PRO A 365 13.79 -9.99 9.21
CA PRO A 365 14.75 -10.47 10.19
C PRO A 365 14.56 -9.74 11.53
N ARG A 366 14.43 -10.50 12.63
CA ARG A 366 14.37 -9.93 13.97
C ARG A 366 15.70 -9.31 14.36
N ARG A 367 15.66 -8.16 15.02
CA ARG A 367 16.85 -7.50 15.58
C ARG A 367 17.39 -8.27 16.78
N LYS A 368 18.71 -8.39 16.88
CA LYS A 368 19.38 -8.88 18.09
C LYS A 368 19.48 -7.72 19.08
N LEU A 369 18.77 -7.84 20.19
CA LEU A 369 18.81 -6.83 21.23
C LEU A 369 20.08 -7.00 22.06
N ALA A 370 20.77 -5.88 22.34
CA ALA A 370 21.90 -5.88 23.28
C ALA A 370 21.42 -6.18 24.72
N ALA A 371 22.26 -6.81 25.52
CA ALA A 371 22.00 -6.95 26.94
C ALA A 371 21.92 -5.56 27.59
N ARG A 372 20.93 -5.36 28.44
CA ARG A 372 20.70 -4.08 29.13
C ARG A 372 21.11 -4.15 30.59
N ALA A 373 21.49 -2.98 31.11
CA ALA A 373 21.70 -2.85 32.54
C ALA A 373 20.39 -3.09 33.28
N LEU A 374 20.42 -3.95 34.30
CA LEU A 374 19.30 -4.27 35.16
C LEU A 374 19.26 -3.34 36.40
N ASP A 375 19.58 -2.07 36.18
CA ASP A 375 19.44 -1.03 37.22
C ASP A 375 17.98 -0.66 37.39
N PRO A 376 17.33 -0.96 38.53
CA PRO A 376 15.95 -0.67 38.77
C PRO A 376 15.65 0.84 38.90
N GLU A 377 16.68 1.65 39.20
CA GLU A 377 16.54 3.10 39.40
C GLU A 377 16.73 3.91 38.09
N ARG A 378 17.10 3.25 36.98
CA ARG A 378 17.23 3.92 35.72
C ARG A 378 15.87 4.33 35.15
N ARG A 379 15.82 5.44 34.44
CA ARG A 379 14.63 5.80 33.65
C ARG A 379 14.32 4.73 32.62
N ILE A 380 13.04 4.39 32.49
CA ILE A 380 12.52 3.51 31.42
C ILE A 380 12.34 4.34 30.16
N VAL A 381 12.88 3.89 29.04
CA VAL A 381 12.71 4.55 27.75
C VAL A 381 11.50 3.99 27.03
N VAL A 382 10.44 4.79 26.89
CA VAL A 382 9.22 4.43 26.16
C VAL A 382 9.24 5.12 24.82
N GLY A 383 9.23 4.34 23.74
CA GLY A 383 9.16 4.84 22.36
C GLY A 383 7.75 4.74 21.80
N TYR A 384 7.25 5.79 21.20
CA TYR A 384 5.94 5.85 20.56
C TYR A 384 6.09 6.05 19.06
N VAL A 385 5.46 5.18 18.26
CA VAL A 385 5.48 5.25 16.79
C VAL A 385 4.09 5.60 16.28
N SER A 386 3.97 6.70 15.53
CA SER A 386 2.68 7.13 14.96
C SER A 386 2.84 7.94 13.68
N ALA A 387 1.88 7.82 12.78
CA ALA A 387 1.65 8.74 11.66
C ALA A 387 0.72 9.92 12.05
N ASP A 388 0.22 9.94 13.28
CA ASP A 388 -0.84 10.85 13.73
C ASP A 388 -0.39 11.80 14.86
N PHE A 389 0.90 12.07 15.01
CA PHE A 389 1.42 13.14 15.86
C PHE A 389 1.13 14.53 15.27
N ARG A 390 -0.14 14.78 14.97
CA ARG A 390 -0.71 15.99 14.36
C ARG A 390 -2.19 16.08 14.70
N THR A 391 -2.89 17.11 14.22
CA THR A 391 -4.35 17.21 14.38
C THR A 391 -5.04 16.02 13.68
N HIS A 392 -5.35 15.03 14.47
CA HIS A 392 -6.04 13.81 14.08
C HIS A 392 -6.85 13.27 15.26
N SER A 393 -7.96 12.55 14.99
CA SER A 393 -8.80 12.02 16.05
C SER A 393 -8.05 11.09 17.01
N ALA A 394 -7.19 10.19 16.49
CA ALA A 394 -6.40 9.29 17.34
C ALA A 394 -5.44 10.05 18.27
N ALA A 395 -4.90 11.20 17.83
CA ALA A 395 -3.98 12.00 18.64
C ALA A 395 -4.61 12.43 19.98
N PHE A 396 -5.90 12.72 19.99
CA PHE A 396 -6.62 13.09 21.22
C PHE A 396 -6.73 11.93 22.22
N ALA A 397 -6.60 10.68 21.77
CA ALA A 397 -6.63 9.52 22.65
C ALA A 397 -5.28 9.26 23.36
N PHE A 398 -4.16 9.54 22.70
CA PHE A 398 -2.86 9.25 23.30
C PHE A 398 -2.09 10.49 23.80
N LEU A 399 -2.50 11.70 23.43
CA LEU A 399 -1.90 12.93 23.92
C LEU A 399 -1.90 13.02 25.46
N PRO A 400 -3.04 12.79 26.15
CA PRO A 400 -3.07 12.86 27.60
C PRO A 400 -2.15 11.83 28.26
N VAL A 401 -2.04 10.64 27.69
CA VAL A 401 -1.16 9.58 28.21
C VAL A 401 0.32 9.98 28.08
N LEU A 402 0.76 10.48 26.92
CA LEU A 402 2.14 10.89 26.72
C LEU A 402 2.51 12.05 27.67
N ARG A 403 1.59 12.99 27.88
CA ARG A 403 1.77 14.12 28.78
C ARG A 403 1.79 13.70 30.26
N GLY A 404 1.03 12.66 30.62
CA GLY A 404 0.88 12.17 31.99
C GLY A 404 2.09 11.42 32.54
N HIS A 405 3.11 11.09 31.73
CA HIS A 405 4.29 10.38 32.22
C HIS A 405 5.09 11.18 33.25
N ASP A 406 5.47 10.51 34.33
CA ASP A 406 6.47 11.03 35.28
C ASP A 406 7.85 11.02 34.63
N LYS A 407 8.31 12.20 34.24
CA LYS A 407 9.59 12.41 33.56
C LYS A 407 10.81 12.07 34.40
N THR A 408 10.65 11.87 35.71
CA THR A 408 11.74 11.40 36.56
C THR A 408 11.99 9.91 36.39
N GLN A 409 10.97 9.15 36.03
CA GLN A 409 11.01 7.69 35.87
C GLN A 409 11.00 7.24 34.40
N VAL A 410 10.35 8.03 33.52
CA VAL A 410 10.13 7.68 32.12
C VAL A 410 10.76 8.71 31.18
N GLN A 411 11.50 8.24 30.20
CA GLN A 411 11.92 9.02 29.04
C GLN A 411 10.96 8.72 27.88
N VAL A 412 10.37 9.76 27.30
CA VAL A 412 9.41 9.65 26.21
C VAL A 412 10.10 9.97 24.88
N ASN A 413 10.20 8.98 24.02
CA ASN A 413 10.73 9.12 22.66
C ASN A 413 9.57 9.01 21.66
N CYS A 414 9.44 9.97 20.73
CA CYS A 414 8.43 9.98 19.70
C CYS A 414 9.05 9.81 18.31
N TYR A 415 8.57 8.85 17.53
CA TYR A 415 8.98 8.57 16.16
C TYR A 415 7.80 8.90 15.23
N SER A 416 7.84 10.10 14.63
CA SER A 416 6.75 10.61 13.78
C SER A 416 6.90 10.11 12.35
N SER A 417 5.94 9.30 11.90
CA SER A 417 5.85 8.85 10.50
C SER A 417 4.99 9.78 9.63
N SER A 418 4.58 10.96 10.15
CA SER A 418 3.84 11.96 9.41
C SER A 418 4.77 12.94 8.72
N PRO A 419 4.59 13.22 7.40
CA PRO A 419 5.29 14.32 6.74
C PRO A 419 4.62 15.69 6.98
N ARG A 420 3.49 15.73 7.71
CA ARG A 420 2.71 16.95 7.98
C ARG A 420 2.89 17.38 9.42
N HIS A 421 3.10 18.68 9.61
CA HIS A 421 3.27 19.31 10.92
C HIS A 421 2.20 20.40 11.10
N ASP A 422 1.70 20.52 12.34
CA ASP A 422 0.76 21.53 12.77
C ASP A 422 0.95 21.88 14.25
N ASP A 423 0.08 22.69 14.81
CA ASP A 423 0.16 23.13 16.21
C ASP A 423 0.16 21.96 17.21
N LEU A 424 -0.59 20.89 16.90
CA LEU A 424 -0.60 19.70 17.75
C LEU A 424 0.71 18.92 17.65
N THR A 425 1.37 18.92 16.49
CA THR A 425 2.73 18.39 16.32
C THR A 425 3.71 19.10 17.25
N ALA A 426 3.65 20.45 17.31
CA ALA A 426 4.49 21.24 18.22
C ALA A 426 4.22 20.88 19.70
N THR A 427 2.97 20.60 20.05
CA THR A 427 2.60 20.12 21.40
C THR A 427 3.28 18.78 21.70
N PHE A 428 3.22 17.79 20.80
CA PHE A 428 3.92 16.51 20.99
C PHE A 428 5.43 16.68 21.08
N GLN A 429 6.03 17.53 20.27
CA GLN A 429 7.46 17.86 20.33
C GLN A 429 7.86 18.42 21.70
N SER A 430 7.02 19.24 22.32
CA SER A 430 7.28 19.78 23.65
C SER A 430 7.17 18.75 24.78
N ILE A 431 6.41 17.67 24.57
CA ILE A 431 6.26 16.57 25.52
C ILE A 431 7.40 15.56 25.40
N ALA A 432 7.89 15.30 24.18
CA ALA A 432 8.92 14.32 23.92
C ALA A 432 10.27 14.71 24.49
N ASP A 433 10.98 13.77 25.15
CA ASP A 433 12.40 13.94 25.48
C ASP A 433 13.28 13.78 24.24
N VAL A 434 12.87 12.88 23.31
CA VAL A 434 13.48 12.68 22.00
C VAL A 434 12.40 12.69 20.93
N TRP A 435 12.59 13.53 19.93
CA TRP A 435 11.71 13.57 18.74
C TRP A 435 12.49 13.17 17.51
N VAL A 436 11.92 12.22 16.73
CA VAL A 436 12.53 11.71 15.50
C VAL A 436 11.54 11.84 14.34
N GLU A 437 11.96 12.56 13.29
CA GLU A 437 11.24 12.61 12.03
C GLU A 437 11.47 11.31 11.26
N ALA A 438 10.52 10.38 11.40
CA ALA A 438 10.64 9.04 10.85
C ALA A 438 9.93 8.88 9.49
N ALA A 439 9.27 9.92 8.97
CA ALA A 439 8.54 9.85 7.71
C ALA A 439 9.42 9.41 6.52
N ASN A 440 10.68 9.87 6.52
CA ASN A 440 11.66 9.59 5.46
C ASN A 440 12.60 8.42 5.78
N LEU A 441 12.46 7.78 6.94
CA LEU A 441 13.24 6.60 7.29
C LEU A 441 12.58 5.35 6.73
N SER A 442 13.36 4.46 6.15
CA SER A 442 12.93 3.10 5.86
C SER A 442 12.60 2.36 7.16
N ASP A 443 11.87 1.25 7.06
CA ASP A 443 11.52 0.44 8.25
C ASP A 443 12.75 -0.18 8.91
N ASP A 444 13.81 -0.45 8.15
CA ASP A 444 15.09 -0.94 8.68
C ASP A 444 15.84 0.16 9.44
N GLU A 445 15.97 1.35 8.85
CA GLU A 445 16.61 2.51 9.50
C GLU A 445 15.87 2.93 10.76
N LEU A 446 14.52 2.92 10.72
CA LEU A 446 13.73 3.23 11.91
C LEU A 446 13.91 2.17 13.01
N ALA A 447 13.93 0.89 12.66
CA ALA A 447 14.20 -0.18 13.62
C ALA A 447 15.60 -0.07 14.25
N ASP A 448 16.62 0.26 13.44
CA ASP A 448 17.99 0.47 13.91
C ASP A 448 18.08 1.72 14.80
N ARG A 449 17.38 2.81 14.46
CA ARG A 449 17.31 4.01 15.29
C ARG A 449 16.65 3.74 16.64
N ILE A 450 15.52 3.04 16.68
CA ILE A 450 14.82 2.65 17.92
C ILE A 450 15.74 1.81 18.81
N GLN A 451 16.47 0.88 18.22
CA GLN A 451 17.43 0.05 18.95
C GLN A 451 18.59 0.88 19.51
N ALA A 452 19.14 1.81 18.72
CA ALA A 452 20.23 2.70 19.12
C ALA A 452 19.80 3.67 20.24
N ASP A 453 18.56 4.16 20.20
CA ASP A 453 17.97 5.02 21.25
C ASP A 453 17.68 4.24 22.56
N GLY A 454 17.90 2.94 22.58
CA GLY A 454 17.77 2.11 23.79
C GLY A 454 16.32 1.99 24.29
N VAL A 455 15.33 2.01 23.41
CA VAL A 455 13.90 1.90 23.77
C VAL A 455 13.61 0.59 24.50
N ASP A 456 13.04 0.65 25.72
CA ASP A 456 12.64 -0.50 26.52
C ASP A 456 11.27 -1.03 26.14
N ILE A 457 10.32 -0.09 25.99
CA ILE A 457 8.94 -0.38 25.61
C ILE A 457 8.62 0.43 24.36
N LEU A 458 8.30 -0.25 23.27
CA LEU A 458 7.91 0.38 22.01
C LEU A 458 6.40 0.26 21.85
N VAL A 459 5.71 1.39 21.66
CA VAL A 459 4.25 1.45 21.55
C VAL A 459 3.85 1.81 20.13
N ASP A 460 3.03 0.96 19.53
CA ASP A 460 2.33 1.24 18.28
C ASP A 460 1.06 2.03 18.55
N LEU A 461 0.91 3.16 17.85
CA LEU A 461 -0.25 4.04 17.92
C LEU A 461 -1.02 4.13 16.61
N SER A 462 -0.69 3.31 15.62
CA SER A 462 -1.30 3.39 14.28
C SER A 462 -2.00 2.11 13.85
N GLY A 463 -1.58 0.94 14.34
CA GLY A 463 -2.14 -0.34 13.87
C GLY A 463 -2.04 -0.47 12.35
N TYR A 464 -3.11 -0.95 11.71
CA TYR A 464 -3.23 -1.12 10.26
C TYR A 464 -3.86 0.09 9.54
N THR A 465 -3.73 1.30 10.09
CA THR A 465 -4.20 2.53 9.45
C THR A 465 -3.18 3.09 8.46
N THR A 466 -3.52 4.19 7.79
CA THR A 466 -2.60 4.85 6.85
C THR A 466 -1.35 5.33 7.58
N GLY A 467 -0.17 5.05 7.03
CA GLY A 467 1.12 5.37 7.64
C GLY A 467 1.58 4.35 8.68
N THR A 468 0.97 3.15 8.67
CA THR A 468 1.37 2.01 9.51
C THR A 468 2.86 1.70 9.41
N ARG A 469 3.47 1.30 10.54
CA ARG A 469 4.86 0.84 10.64
C ARG A 469 4.93 -0.59 11.21
N MET A 470 3.92 -1.43 10.92
CA MET A 470 3.94 -2.84 11.34
C MET A 470 5.22 -3.59 10.94
N PRO A 471 5.86 -3.34 9.77
CA PRO A 471 7.14 -3.94 9.45
C PRO A 471 8.27 -3.61 10.45
N VAL A 472 8.26 -2.46 11.11
CA VAL A 472 9.21 -2.11 12.18
C VAL A 472 8.98 -3.01 13.39
N PHE A 473 7.73 -3.17 13.83
CA PHE A 473 7.36 -4.02 14.96
C PHE A 473 7.64 -5.52 14.67
N ALA A 474 7.49 -5.94 13.41
CA ALA A 474 7.85 -7.30 12.99
C ALA A 474 9.34 -7.60 13.17
N ARG A 475 10.23 -6.60 13.10
CA ARG A 475 11.68 -6.71 13.34
C ARG A 475 12.07 -6.78 14.83
N LYS A 476 11.15 -6.51 15.73
CA LYS A 476 11.34 -6.53 17.19
C LYS A 476 12.53 -5.66 17.66
N PRO A 477 12.56 -4.33 17.41
CA PRO A 477 13.67 -3.48 17.80
C PRO A 477 13.72 -3.15 19.28
N ALA A 478 12.68 -3.46 20.07
CA ALA A 478 12.62 -3.26 21.51
C ALA A 478 12.25 -4.55 22.25
N PRO A 479 12.67 -4.71 23.53
CA PRO A 479 12.38 -5.90 24.34
C PRO A 479 10.88 -6.14 24.52
N ILE A 480 10.12 -5.07 24.78
CA ILE A 480 8.66 -5.10 24.98
C ILE A 480 8.03 -4.25 23.88
N GLN A 481 7.01 -4.80 23.23
CA GLN A 481 6.22 -4.10 22.23
C GLN A 481 4.74 -4.16 22.57
N VAL A 482 4.08 -3.03 22.44
CA VAL A 482 2.68 -2.82 22.83
C VAL A 482 1.93 -2.17 21.68
N THR A 483 0.69 -2.57 21.40
CA THR A 483 -0.24 -1.80 20.59
C THR A 483 -1.33 -1.20 21.49
N ALA A 484 -1.66 0.09 21.29
CA ALA A 484 -2.59 0.81 22.16
C ALA A 484 -3.19 2.04 21.46
N TRP A 485 -4.31 2.51 21.96
CA TRP A 485 -5.02 3.80 21.70
C TRP A 485 -5.29 4.19 20.24
N GLY A 486 -4.39 3.92 19.31
CA GLY A 486 -4.57 4.28 17.89
C GLY A 486 -5.39 3.27 17.10
N SER A 487 -5.36 1.99 17.51
CA SER A 487 -6.13 0.91 16.91
C SER A 487 -6.50 -0.11 17.99
N GLY A 488 -7.75 -0.08 18.43
CA GLY A 488 -8.26 -0.93 19.53
C GLY A 488 -8.61 -2.36 19.11
N THR A 489 -7.85 -3.00 18.20
CA THR A 489 -8.24 -4.28 17.59
C THR A 489 -7.15 -5.34 17.55
N GLY A 490 -5.97 -5.07 18.13
CA GLY A 490 -4.80 -5.96 18.10
C GLY A 490 -4.09 -5.95 16.73
N THR A 491 -2.94 -6.64 16.63
CA THR A 491 -2.09 -6.64 15.44
C THR A 491 -1.89 -8.02 14.81
N GLY A 492 -2.04 -9.11 15.58
CA GLY A 492 -1.77 -10.47 15.14
C GLY A 492 -0.29 -10.80 14.95
N LEU A 493 0.64 -9.92 15.36
CA LEU A 493 2.09 -10.11 15.23
C LEU A 493 2.63 -10.96 16.39
N ALA A 494 3.34 -12.04 16.08
CA ALA A 494 4.04 -12.83 17.10
C ALA A 494 5.23 -12.10 17.79
N THR A 495 5.52 -10.87 17.36
CA THR A 495 6.53 -9.98 17.97
C THR A 495 5.91 -8.91 18.85
N MET A 496 4.58 -8.74 18.85
CA MET A 496 3.86 -7.84 19.75
C MET A 496 3.59 -8.59 21.06
N ASP A 497 3.96 -8.01 22.19
CA ASP A 497 3.84 -8.67 23.49
C ASP A 497 2.49 -8.37 24.16
N TYR A 498 2.04 -7.11 24.08
CA TYR A 498 0.82 -6.66 24.73
C TYR A 498 -0.10 -5.87 23.83
N PHE A 499 -1.39 -6.00 24.10
CA PHE A 499 -2.45 -5.16 23.58
C PHE A 499 -3.20 -4.51 24.75
N PHE A 500 -3.24 -3.18 24.80
CA PHE A 500 -3.99 -2.44 25.80
C PHE A 500 -5.44 -2.27 25.35
N ALA A 501 -6.35 -2.86 26.12
CA ALA A 501 -7.79 -2.86 25.84
C ALA A 501 -8.60 -2.73 27.14
N ASP A 502 -9.85 -3.10 27.13
CA ASP A 502 -10.72 -3.21 28.30
C ASP A 502 -11.58 -4.49 28.24
N PRO A 503 -12.17 -4.93 29.37
CA PRO A 503 -12.92 -6.18 29.42
C PRO A 503 -14.21 -6.20 28.57
N VAL A 504 -14.75 -5.03 28.19
CA VAL A 504 -15.94 -4.93 27.34
C VAL A 504 -15.51 -5.02 25.87
N THR A 505 -14.48 -4.28 25.51
CA THR A 505 -13.94 -4.28 24.13
C THR A 505 -13.35 -5.63 23.77
N VAL A 506 -12.61 -6.28 24.70
CA VAL A 506 -12.00 -7.62 24.50
C VAL A 506 -12.37 -8.53 25.68
N PRO A 507 -13.53 -9.19 25.64
CA PRO A 507 -13.96 -10.11 26.68
C PRO A 507 -12.98 -11.29 26.87
N ALA A 508 -12.94 -11.83 28.07
CA ALA A 508 -11.99 -12.89 28.46
C ALA A 508 -12.05 -14.13 27.56
N ASN A 509 -13.24 -14.52 27.11
CA ASN A 509 -13.44 -15.72 26.29
C ASN A 509 -12.87 -15.61 24.86
N VAL A 510 -12.61 -14.39 24.33
CA VAL A 510 -12.05 -14.18 22.99
C VAL A 510 -10.56 -13.86 23.00
N ARG A 511 -9.97 -13.60 24.16
CA ARG A 511 -8.51 -13.29 24.31
C ARG A 511 -7.59 -14.35 23.73
N PRO A 512 -7.89 -15.65 23.76
CA PRO A 512 -7.05 -16.67 23.12
C PRO A 512 -6.92 -16.54 21.60
N LEU A 513 -7.74 -15.73 20.93
CA LEU A 513 -7.64 -15.44 19.49
C LEU A 513 -6.57 -14.40 19.15
N PHE A 514 -6.11 -13.63 20.14
CA PHE A 514 -5.10 -12.58 19.96
C PHE A 514 -3.69 -13.17 20.06
N ALA A 515 -2.77 -12.66 19.25
CA ALA A 515 -1.35 -13.00 19.34
C ALA A 515 -0.71 -12.34 20.57
N GLU A 516 -1.23 -11.19 20.97
CA GLU A 516 -0.79 -10.39 22.09
C GLU A 516 -1.45 -10.81 23.40
N ARG A 517 -0.76 -10.59 24.51
CA ARG A 517 -1.37 -10.65 25.84
C ARG A 517 -2.20 -9.37 26.05
N VAL A 518 -3.50 -9.52 26.22
CA VAL A 518 -4.39 -8.39 26.51
C VAL A 518 -4.17 -7.92 27.95
N HIS A 519 -3.93 -6.60 28.09
CA HIS A 519 -3.84 -5.90 29.37
C HIS A 519 -5.00 -4.93 29.52
N ASP A 520 -5.73 -5.03 30.63
CA ASP A 520 -6.93 -4.23 30.84
C ASP A 520 -6.60 -2.82 31.35
N LEU A 521 -7.08 -1.84 30.64
CA LEU A 521 -7.22 -0.44 31.05
C LEU A 521 -8.68 -0.17 31.45
N PRO A 522 -9.00 0.98 32.07
CA PRO A 522 -10.38 1.33 32.37
C PRO A 522 -11.30 1.36 31.15
N SER A 523 -10.79 1.87 30.03
CA SER A 523 -11.41 1.83 28.69
C SER A 523 -10.32 1.78 27.63
N VAL A 524 -10.65 1.36 26.41
CA VAL A 524 -9.66 1.22 25.31
C VAL A 524 -8.98 2.53 24.91
N ILE A 525 -9.60 3.66 25.17
CA ILE A 525 -9.06 5.02 24.98
C ILE A 525 -9.55 5.95 26.08
N THR A 526 -8.83 7.05 26.28
CA THR A 526 -9.27 8.21 27.06
C THR A 526 -9.02 9.51 26.28
N ILE A 527 -9.58 10.62 26.69
CA ILE A 527 -9.28 11.96 26.15
C ILE A 527 -9.25 13.00 27.27
N ASP A 528 -8.58 14.12 27.01
CA ASP A 528 -8.68 15.27 27.92
C ASP A 528 -10.13 15.74 28.08
N PRO A 529 -10.57 16.05 29.30
CA PRO A 529 -11.89 16.63 29.53
C PRO A 529 -12.11 17.93 28.76
N LEU A 530 -13.25 18.05 28.09
CA LEU A 530 -13.63 19.24 27.30
C LEU A 530 -14.51 20.17 28.12
N LEU A 531 -14.09 20.55 29.33
CA LEU A 531 -14.90 21.32 30.28
C LEU A 531 -14.92 22.84 30.01
N ASP A 532 -14.08 23.35 29.15
CA ASP A 532 -14.02 24.77 28.80
C ASP A 532 -15.11 25.23 27.84
N ILE A 533 -15.89 24.29 27.30
CA ILE A 533 -17.01 24.57 26.39
C ILE A 533 -18.30 24.25 27.12
N PRO A 534 -19.04 25.28 27.61
CA PRO A 534 -20.30 25.03 28.30
C PRO A 534 -21.36 24.45 27.34
N PRO A 535 -22.00 23.34 27.67
CA PRO A 535 -23.06 22.77 26.85
C PRO A 535 -24.29 23.70 26.78
N SER A 536 -24.93 23.75 25.61
CA SER A 536 -26.20 24.46 25.43
C SER A 536 -27.41 23.60 25.90
N PRO A 537 -28.57 24.19 26.23
CA PRO A 537 -29.76 23.41 26.48
C PRO A 537 -30.13 22.47 25.31
N PRO A 538 -30.83 21.35 25.59
CA PRO A 538 -31.28 20.44 24.53
C PRO A 538 -32.12 21.18 23.47
N PRO A 539 -31.81 21.03 22.16
CA PRO A 539 -32.53 21.74 21.11
C PRO A 539 -34.01 21.36 21.03
N MET A 540 -34.41 20.18 21.46
CA MET A 540 -35.82 19.76 21.48
C MET A 540 -36.72 20.67 22.33
N LEU A 541 -36.19 21.32 23.38
CA LEU A 541 -36.94 22.27 24.22
C LEU A 541 -37.40 23.51 23.43
N GLN A 542 -36.68 23.86 22.37
CA GLN A 542 -37.02 24.99 21.49
C GLN A 542 -37.71 24.52 20.22
N ASN A 543 -37.28 23.38 19.66
CA ASN A 543 -37.74 22.88 18.37
C ASN A 543 -39.05 22.08 18.44
N GLY A 544 -39.45 21.61 19.62
CA GLY A 544 -40.64 20.77 19.83
C GLY A 544 -40.52 19.35 19.27
N HIS A 545 -39.33 18.93 18.85
CA HIS A 545 -39.06 17.58 18.36
C HIS A 545 -37.62 17.16 18.73
N VAL A 546 -37.40 15.87 18.95
CA VAL A 546 -36.08 15.32 19.22
C VAL A 546 -35.21 15.30 17.96
N THR A 547 -33.94 15.61 18.13
CA THR A 547 -32.92 15.53 17.06
C THR A 547 -31.87 14.51 17.45
N PHE A 548 -31.79 13.42 16.71
CA PHE A 548 -30.72 12.45 16.81
C PHE A 548 -29.47 12.93 16.04
N GLY A 549 -28.29 12.48 16.46
CA GLY A 549 -27.04 12.84 15.78
C GLY A 549 -26.10 11.66 15.57
N VAL A 550 -25.46 11.61 14.41
CA VAL A 550 -24.40 10.66 14.05
C VAL A 550 -23.17 11.45 13.61
N TYR A 551 -22.18 11.57 14.50
CA TYR A 551 -20.98 12.37 14.27
C TYR A 551 -19.78 11.44 14.06
N ASN A 552 -19.85 10.65 12.99
CA ASN A 552 -18.91 9.60 12.69
C ASN A 552 -18.56 9.56 11.20
N ARG A 553 -17.49 8.82 10.87
CA ARG A 553 -17.09 8.57 9.48
C ARG A 553 -18.19 7.84 8.73
N ILE A 554 -18.35 8.15 7.45
CA ILE A 554 -19.42 7.58 6.62
C ILE A 554 -19.26 6.07 6.44
N ASP A 555 -18.02 5.58 6.33
CA ASP A 555 -17.70 4.16 6.23
C ASP A 555 -18.04 3.33 7.51
N LYS A 556 -18.29 3.99 8.65
CA LYS A 556 -18.84 3.35 9.86
C LYS A 556 -20.36 3.15 9.83
N ILE A 557 -21.04 3.80 8.89
CA ILE A 557 -22.50 3.79 8.78
C ILE A 557 -22.91 2.64 7.84
N SER A 558 -23.13 1.46 8.42
CA SER A 558 -23.60 0.27 7.69
C SER A 558 -25.05 0.38 7.23
N ASP A 559 -25.48 -0.47 6.31
CA ASP A 559 -26.88 -0.55 5.88
C ASP A 559 -27.80 -1.01 7.01
N GLU A 560 -27.30 -1.89 7.90
CA GLU A 560 -28.04 -2.31 9.09
C GLU A 560 -28.22 -1.13 10.06
N ALA A 561 -27.21 -0.28 10.26
CA ALA A 561 -27.33 0.92 11.08
C ALA A 561 -28.39 1.89 10.50
N ILE A 562 -28.37 2.10 9.18
CA ILE A 562 -29.37 2.91 8.48
C ILE A 562 -30.77 2.33 8.64
N ALA A 563 -30.94 1.01 8.47
CA ALA A 563 -32.22 0.34 8.64
C ALA A 563 -32.75 0.49 10.08
N LEU A 564 -31.87 0.31 11.08
CA LEU A 564 -32.26 0.50 12.49
C LEU A 564 -32.63 1.95 12.79
N TRP A 565 -31.87 2.93 12.29
CA TRP A 565 -32.20 4.34 12.50
C TRP A 565 -33.44 4.76 11.72
N ALA A 566 -33.70 4.20 10.54
CA ALA A 566 -34.94 4.41 9.80
C ALA A 566 -36.16 3.89 10.60
N ARG A 567 -36.04 2.70 11.22
CA ARG A 567 -37.04 2.15 12.14
C ARG A 567 -37.25 3.07 13.33
N LEU A 568 -36.18 3.54 13.99
CA LEU A 568 -36.25 4.49 15.10
C LEU A 568 -36.99 5.78 14.69
N LEU A 569 -36.63 6.35 13.54
CA LEU A 569 -37.33 7.54 13.02
C LEU A 569 -38.80 7.26 12.68
N GLY A 570 -39.16 6.05 12.29
CA GLY A 570 -40.54 5.60 12.10
C GLY A 570 -41.33 5.56 13.42
N GLU A 571 -40.66 5.11 14.49
CA GLU A 571 -41.27 5.02 15.86
C GLU A 571 -41.28 6.34 16.62
N VAL A 572 -40.52 7.37 16.15
CA VAL A 572 -40.52 8.75 16.67
C VAL A 572 -40.82 9.71 15.50
N PRO A 573 -42.13 9.92 15.16
CA PRO A 573 -42.51 10.51 13.86
C PRO A 573 -41.95 11.89 13.56
N ASP A 574 -41.82 12.78 14.55
CA ASP A 574 -41.34 14.16 14.37
C ASP A 574 -39.80 14.30 14.50
N ALA A 575 -39.12 13.21 14.85
CA ALA A 575 -37.68 13.26 15.05
C ALA A 575 -36.90 13.58 13.74
N LYS A 576 -35.80 14.27 13.91
CA LYS A 576 -34.80 14.53 12.84
C LYS A 576 -33.49 13.84 13.12
N LEU A 577 -32.67 13.68 12.06
CA LEU A 577 -31.34 13.12 12.14
C LEU A 577 -30.31 14.10 11.57
N VAL A 578 -29.27 14.37 12.33
CA VAL A 578 -28.10 15.12 11.86
C VAL A 578 -26.97 14.14 11.64
N VAL A 579 -26.40 14.10 10.44
CA VAL A 579 -25.19 13.32 10.14
C VAL A 579 -24.05 14.30 9.83
N LYS A 580 -22.93 14.17 10.55
CA LYS A 580 -21.78 15.09 10.39
C LYS A 580 -20.48 14.35 10.13
N HIS A 581 -19.90 14.64 8.96
CA HIS A 581 -18.54 14.18 8.60
C HIS A 581 -17.98 15.00 7.45
N LEU A 582 -16.66 15.21 7.42
CA LEU A 582 -15.98 15.99 6.38
C LEU A 582 -16.26 15.51 4.94
N ALA A 583 -16.43 14.19 4.74
CA ALA A 583 -16.71 13.60 3.42
C ALA A 583 -18.08 14.03 2.85
N LEU A 584 -18.99 14.56 3.67
CA LEU A 584 -20.28 15.08 3.20
C LEU A 584 -20.17 16.42 2.45
N ASN A 585 -18.98 17.00 2.37
CA ASN A 585 -18.70 18.10 1.44
C ASN A 585 -18.72 17.61 -0.02
N ASP A 586 -18.43 16.33 -0.27
CA ASP A 586 -18.55 15.71 -1.59
C ASP A 586 -20.02 15.37 -1.89
N PRO A 587 -20.60 15.92 -2.95
CA PRO A 587 -21.98 15.61 -3.33
C PRO A 587 -22.23 14.12 -3.57
N LEU A 588 -21.27 13.38 -4.15
CA LEU A 588 -21.40 11.95 -4.39
C LEU A 588 -21.60 11.16 -3.11
N VAL A 589 -20.82 11.49 -2.06
CA VAL A 589 -20.91 10.84 -0.74
C VAL A 589 -22.21 11.22 -0.04
N ARG A 590 -22.53 12.51 -0.06
CA ARG A 590 -23.76 13.02 0.59
C ARG A 590 -25.02 12.44 -0.05
N ASP A 591 -25.12 12.52 -1.38
CA ASP A 591 -26.31 12.08 -2.11
C ASP A 591 -26.43 10.55 -2.05
N GLY A 592 -25.31 9.83 -2.05
CA GLY A 592 -25.26 8.38 -1.79
C GLY A 592 -25.81 8.01 -0.42
N LEU A 593 -25.39 8.71 0.64
CA LEU A 593 -25.90 8.48 2.00
C LEU A 593 -27.41 8.78 2.09
N LEU A 594 -27.85 9.91 1.56
CA LEU A 594 -29.29 10.28 1.53
C LEU A 594 -30.12 9.25 0.80
N GLY A 595 -29.62 8.76 -0.37
CA GLY A 595 -30.28 7.71 -1.15
C GLY A 595 -30.47 6.41 -0.34
N ARG A 596 -29.49 6.01 0.48
CA ARG A 596 -29.61 4.84 1.36
C ARG A 596 -30.75 5.00 2.40
N PHE A 597 -30.91 6.18 3.01
CA PHE A 597 -32.01 6.46 3.93
C PHE A 597 -33.37 6.51 3.21
N VAL A 598 -33.43 7.12 2.02
CA VAL A 598 -34.65 7.19 1.21
C VAL A 598 -35.12 5.79 0.82
N THR A 599 -34.21 4.88 0.49
CA THR A 599 -34.52 3.47 0.22
C THR A 599 -35.16 2.77 1.42
N GLN A 600 -34.84 3.19 2.64
CA GLN A 600 -35.46 2.71 3.88
C GLN A 600 -36.74 3.48 4.26
N GLY A 601 -37.27 4.32 3.37
CA GLY A 601 -38.52 5.05 3.56
C GLY A 601 -38.41 6.34 4.37
N VAL A 602 -37.21 6.81 4.71
CA VAL A 602 -36.99 8.07 5.42
C VAL A 602 -37.04 9.24 4.44
N LYS A 603 -37.86 10.24 4.74
CA LYS A 603 -37.92 11.47 3.94
C LYS A 603 -36.61 12.24 4.09
N GLU A 604 -36.04 12.69 2.98
CA GLU A 604 -34.80 13.47 2.95
C GLU A 604 -34.86 14.72 3.84
N SER A 605 -36.03 15.40 3.91
CA SER A 605 -36.26 16.57 4.76
C SER A 605 -36.07 16.33 6.25
N ARG A 606 -35.99 15.08 6.68
CA ARG A 606 -35.72 14.68 8.08
C ARG A 606 -34.23 14.50 8.38
N ILE A 607 -33.38 14.58 7.37
CA ILE A 607 -31.95 14.34 7.50
C ILE A 607 -31.19 15.62 7.16
N LEU A 608 -30.32 16.06 8.09
CA LEU A 608 -29.42 17.19 7.89
C LEU A 608 -27.97 16.67 7.78
N CYS A 609 -27.36 16.82 6.63
CA CYS A 609 -25.97 16.50 6.40
C CYS A 609 -25.07 17.71 6.64
N LEU A 610 -24.08 17.59 7.53
CA LEU A 610 -23.10 18.62 7.85
C LEU A 610 -21.70 18.17 7.43
N GLY A 611 -20.97 19.03 6.75
CA GLY A 611 -19.61 18.80 6.29
C GLY A 611 -18.52 19.13 7.31
N ALA A 612 -17.32 19.41 6.81
CA ALA A 612 -16.18 19.82 7.62
C ALA A 612 -16.41 21.15 8.32
N SER A 613 -15.83 21.29 9.51
CA SER A 613 -15.78 22.54 10.26
C SER A 613 -14.52 22.58 11.14
N ALA A 614 -14.13 23.78 11.60
CA ALA A 614 -13.08 23.92 12.60
C ALA A 614 -13.43 23.17 13.90
N ARG A 615 -12.40 22.81 14.69
CA ARG A 615 -12.59 21.99 15.92
C ARG A 615 -13.61 22.59 16.90
N SER A 616 -13.53 23.88 17.14
CA SER A 616 -14.46 24.59 18.03
C SER A 616 -15.91 24.56 17.52
N GLU A 617 -16.12 24.76 16.22
CA GLU A 617 -17.42 24.64 15.58
C GLU A 617 -17.94 23.21 15.58
N HIS A 618 -17.03 22.23 15.40
CA HIS A 618 -17.38 20.82 15.48
C HIS A 618 -17.99 20.51 16.86
N LEU A 619 -17.31 20.89 17.94
CA LEU A 619 -17.82 20.65 19.29
C LEU A 619 -19.13 21.41 19.55
N ARG A 620 -19.26 22.67 19.14
CA ARG A 620 -20.53 23.41 19.25
C ARG A 620 -21.64 22.83 18.37
N SER A 621 -21.35 22.06 17.34
CA SER A 621 -22.40 21.43 16.55
C SER A 621 -23.20 20.37 17.33
N PHE A 622 -22.69 19.85 18.47
CA PHE A 622 -23.45 19.01 19.39
C PHE A 622 -24.64 19.73 20.04
N ASP A 623 -24.66 21.07 20.01
CA ASP A 623 -25.82 21.89 20.41
C ASP A 623 -27.04 21.67 19.50
N ARG A 624 -26.88 21.06 18.33
CA ARG A 624 -27.94 20.77 17.36
C ARG A 624 -28.63 19.43 17.57
N ILE A 625 -28.14 18.59 18.47
CA ILE A 625 -28.63 17.24 18.67
C ILE A 625 -28.97 17.00 20.14
N ASP A 626 -29.97 16.19 20.42
CA ASP A 626 -30.43 15.82 21.76
C ASP A 626 -29.80 14.51 22.24
N ILE A 627 -29.64 13.55 21.32
CA ILE A 627 -29.17 12.19 21.56
C ILE A 627 -28.23 11.80 20.45
N ALA A 628 -27.05 11.28 20.78
CA ALA A 628 -26.09 10.73 19.82
C ALA A 628 -26.37 9.23 19.59
N LEU A 629 -26.38 8.84 18.32
CA LEU A 629 -26.54 7.46 17.90
C LEU A 629 -25.17 6.93 17.46
N ASP A 630 -24.65 5.96 18.18
CA ASP A 630 -23.36 5.35 17.82
C ASP A 630 -23.52 4.38 16.66
N PRO A 631 -22.67 4.45 15.63
CA PRO A 631 -22.75 3.56 14.48
C PRO A 631 -22.23 2.15 14.80
N PHE A 632 -22.61 1.20 13.97
CA PHE A 632 -22.12 -0.18 14.00
C PHE A 632 -22.00 -0.73 12.56
N PRO A 633 -21.14 -1.74 12.31
CA PRO A 633 -20.39 -2.54 13.29
C PRO A 633 -19.18 -1.83 13.91
N GLN A 634 -18.67 -0.74 13.39
CA GLN A 634 -17.57 -0.02 14.01
C GLN A 634 -18.08 1.18 14.83
N ASN A 635 -17.90 1.09 16.14
CA ASN A 635 -18.32 2.11 17.09
C ASN A 635 -17.52 3.42 17.02
N GLY A 636 -18.05 4.47 17.64
CA GLY A 636 -17.32 5.67 18.02
C GLY A 636 -16.29 5.40 19.12
N GLY A 637 -15.30 6.27 19.19
CA GLY A 637 -14.35 6.34 20.28
C GLY A 637 -14.25 7.80 20.73
N ILE A 638 -13.47 8.60 20.02
CA ILE A 638 -13.37 10.05 20.30
C ILE A 638 -14.72 10.74 20.20
N SER A 639 -15.53 10.46 19.20
CA SER A 639 -16.87 11.04 19.03
C SER A 639 -17.83 10.68 20.19
N THR A 640 -17.65 9.52 20.82
CA THR A 640 -18.40 9.12 22.01
C THR A 640 -18.04 10.03 23.18
N PHE A 641 -16.75 10.25 23.45
CA PHE A 641 -16.32 11.19 24.48
C PHE A 641 -16.74 12.64 24.18
N GLU A 642 -16.64 13.08 22.92
CA GLU A 642 -17.08 14.42 22.53
C GLU A 642 -18.56 14.64 22.82
N ALA A 643 -19.41 13.68 22.45
CA ALA A 643 -20.84 13.75 22.79
C ALA A 643 -21.06 13.83 24.29
N LEU A 644 -20.42 12.96 25.08
CA LEU A 644 -20.55 12.92 26.55
C LEU A 644 -20.08 14.22 27.20
N TYR A 645 -18.95 14.79 26.77
CA TYR A 645 -18.45 16.07 27.28
C TYR A 645 -19.30 17.27 26.83
N MET A 646 -20.03 17.15 25.71
CA MET A 646 -21.02 18.15 25.31
C MET A 646 -22.40 17.89 25.97
N GLY A 647 -22.47 17.00 26.94
CA GLY A 647 -23.70 16.70 27.70
C GLY A 647 -24.77 15.97 26.90
N VAL A 648 -24.36 15.30 25.79
CA VAL A 648 -25.26 14.53 24.92
C VAL A 648 -25.15 13.05 25.27
N PRO A 649 -26.25 12.38 25.66
CA PRO A 649 -26.25 10.94 25.88
C PRO A 649 -25.99 10.19 24.57
N VAL A 650 -25.26 9.07 24.68
CA VAL A 650 -24.88 8.22 23.53
C VAL A 650 -25.60 6.88 23.67
N VAL A 651 -26.28 6.45 22.64
CA VAL A 651 -26.82 5.08 22.55
C VAL A 651 -25.88 4.24 21.72
N ALA A 652 -25.34 3.17 22.29
CA ALA A 652 -24.43 2.25 21.63
C ALA A 652 -24.97 0.82 21.61
N LYS A 653 -24.52 0.02 20.62
CA LYS A 653 -24.82 -1.42 20.53
C LYS A 653 -23.53 -2.21 20.52
N LEU A 654 -23.44 -3.29 21.33
CA LEU A 654 -22.33 -4.23 21.29
C LEU A 654 -22.41 -5.11 20.03
N GLY A 655 -21.29 -5.26 19.37
CA GLY A 655 -21.19 -6.13 18.21
C GLY A 655 -20.24 -7.33 18.42
N ALA A 656 -20.00 -8.06 17.35
CA ALA A 656 -19.30 -9.34 17.35
C ALA A 656 -17.76 -9.23 17.38
N GLY A 657 -17.17 -8.05 17.08
CA GLY A 657 -15.72 -7.82 17.02
C GLY A 657 -15.26 -6.70 17.96
N ALA A 658 -13.95 -6.53 18.15
CA ALA A 658 -13.39 -5.50 19.02
C ALA A 658 -13.81 -4.07 18.62
N ALA A 659 -13.75 -3.76 17.34
CA ALA A 659 -14.12 -2.45 16.81
C ALA A 659 -15.58 -2.05 17.05
N SER A 660 -16.46 -3.03 17.26
CA SER A 660 -17.89 -2.86 17.50
C SER A 660 -18.26 -2.79 18.99
N ARG A 661 -17.28 -2.61 19.88
CA ARG A 661 -17.47 -2.64 21.33
C ARG A 661 -16.83 -1.46 22.07
N ALA A 662 -16.07 -0.63 21.34
CA ALA A 662 -15.32 0.48 21.93
C ALA A 662 -16.21 1.50 22.68
N ALA A 663 -17.32 1.92 22.09
CA ALA A 663 -18.26 2.83 22.75
C ALA A 663 -18.89 2.18 24.01
N GLY A 664 -19.20 0.89 23.94
CA GLY A 664 -19.67 0.12 25.09
C GLY A 664 -18.67 0.09 26.25
N GLY A 665 -17.37 -0.08 25.96
CA GLY A 665 -16.27 -0.01 26.93
C GLY A 665 -16.20 1.37 27.61
N ILE A 666 -16.21 2.44 26.80
CA ILE A 666 -16.22 3.84 27.29
C ILE A 666 -17.43 4.10 28.20
N LEU A 667 -18.61 3.77 27.72
CA LEU A 667 -19.87 4.00 28.49
C LEU A 667 -19.89 3.20 29.79
N THR A 668 -19.44 1.96 29.78
CA THR A 668 -19.35 1.11 30.99
C THR A 668 -18.35 1.71 31.97
N ALA A 669 -17.17 2.12 31.54
CA ALA A 669 -16.15 2.75 32.39
C ALA A 669 -16.63 4.14 32.94
N ALA A 670 -17.50 4.82 32.20
CA ALA A 670 -18.15 6.07 32.65
C ALA A 670 -19.34 5.86 33.61
N GLY A 671 -19.68 4.60 33.95
CA GLY A 671 -20.84 4.26 34.78
C GLY A 671 -22.18 4.53 34.07
N LEU A 672 -22.23 4.25 32.77
CA LEU A 672 -23.37 4.48 31.86
C LEU A 672 -23.73 3.19 31.09
N SER A 673 -23.51 2.02 31.67
CA SER A 673 -23.76 0.71 31.04
C SER A 673 -25.21 0.53 30.56
N ASP A 674 -26.17 1.20 31.20
CA ASP A 674 -27.60 1.15 30.82
C ASP A 674 -27.87 1.79 29.44
N TRP A 675 -26.89 2.51 28.86
CA TRP A 675 -26.99 3.12 27.54
C TRP A 675 -26.41 2.23 26.44
N VAL A 676 -25.97 1.04 26.81
CA VAL A 676 -25.39 0.03 25.91
C VAL A 676 -26.40 -1.07 25.66
N ALA A 677 -26.77 -1.28 24.42
CA ALA A 677 -27.67 -2.33 23.98
C ALA A 677 -26.94 -3.58 23.53
N ASP A 678 -27.54 -4.75 23.76
CA ASP A 678 -27.08 -6.03 23.24
C ASP A 678 -27.70 -6.37 21.87
N ASP A 679 -28.85 -5.73 21.55
CA ASP A 679 -29.60 -5.99 20.31
C ASP A 679 -30.29 -4.70 19.78
N ASP A 680 -30.93 -4.83 18.63
CA ASP A 680 -31.62 -3.74 17.94
C ASP A 680 -32.82 -3.19 18.71
N ASP A 681 -33.60 -4.05 19.37
CA ASP A 681 -34.77 -3.65 20.16
C ASP A 681 -34.34 -2.90 21.42
N GLY A 682 -33.25 -3.33 22.06
CA GLY A 682 -32.62 -2.62 23.17
C GLY A 682 -32.12 -1.23 22.75
N TYR A 683 -31.48 -1.13 21.60
CA TYR A 683 -31.01 0.16 21.07
C TYR A 683 -32.15 1.16 20.85
N ILE A 684 -33.23 0.72 20.17
CA ILE A 684 -34.43 1.56 19.96
C ILE A 684 -35.07 1.92 21.28
N ARG A 685 -35.22 0.98 22.22
CA ARG A 685 -35.84 1.23 23.54
C ARG A 685 -35.08 2.30 24.29
N ILE A 686 -33.73 2.25 24.35
CA ILE A 686 -32.91 3.25 25.04
C ILE A 686 -33.06 4.60 24.35
N ALA A 687 -32.95 4.68 23.03
CA ALA A 687 -33.13 5.95 22.30
C ALA A 687 -34.49 6.59 22.51
N LYS A 688 -35.57 5.79 22.50
CA LYS A 688 -36.94 6.26 22.77
C LYS A 688 -37.13 6.72 24.22
N THR A 689 -36.49 6.03 25.17
CA THR A 689 -36.55 6.41 26.59
C THR A 689 -35.97 7.81 26.79
N PHE A 690 -34.83 8.13 26.17
CA PHE A 690 -34.26 9.48 26.20
C PHE A 690 -35.17 10.48 25.46
N ALA A 691 -35.65 10.12 24.27
CA ALA A 691 -36.51 11.00 23.46
C ALA A 691 -37.83 11.42 24.21
N ALA A 692 -38.30 10.60 25.13
CA ALA A 692 -39.49 10.86 25.91
C ALA A 692 -39.26 11.66 27.22
N GLN A 693 -37.99 12.01 27.54
CA GLN A 693 -37.60 12.62 28.81
C GLN A 693 -36.80 13.93 28.64
N PRO A 694 -37.44 15.03 28.20
CA PRO A 694 -36.77 16.31 27.97
C PRO A 694 -36.09 16.88 29.23
N GLU A 695 -36.65 16.67 30.40
CA GLU A 695 -36.09 17.10 31.69
C GLU A 695 -34.80 16.36 32.01
N LEU A 696 -34.73 15.04 31.74
CA LEU A 696 -33.54 14.26 31.91
C LEU A 696 -32.43 14.74 30.93
N LEU A 697 -32.78 15.00 29.68
CA LEU A 697 -31.83 15.52 28.70
C LEU A 697 -31.27 16.89 29.11
N ALA A 698 -32.11 17.77 29.69
CA ALA A 698 -31.68 19.05 30.26
C ALA A 698 -30.72 18.86 31.45
N GLN A 699 -31.00 17.93 32.33
CA GLN A 699 -30.12 17.56 33.45
C GLN A 699 -28.77 17.02 32.96
N LEU A 700 -28.78 16.10 31.99
CA LEU A 700 -27.59 15.50 31.43
C LEU A 700 -26.68 16.55 30.79
N ARG A 701 -27.21 17.59 30.15
CA ARG A 701 -26.42 18.70 29.60
C ARG A 701 -25.50 19.37 30.62
N THR A 702 -25.90 19.41 31.86
CA THR A 702 -25.14 20.06 32.94
C THR A 702 -24.29 19.08 33.75
N GLU A 703 -24.75 17.88 33.98
CA GLU A 703 -24.13 16.93 34.91
C GLU A 703 -23.17 15.94 34.23
N LEU A 704 -23.46 15.53 32.97
CA LEU A 704 -22.75 14.48 32.27
C LEU A 704 -21.27 14.80 32.05
N PRO A 705 -20.86 15.99 31.62
CA PRO A 705 -19.43 16.32 31.41
C PRO A 705 -18.61 16.11 32.69
N GLY A 706 -19.09 16.62 33.83
CA GLY A 706 -18.44 16.45 35.14
C GLY A 706 -18.44 15.02 35.64
N LYS A 707 -19.52 14.25 35.39
CA LYS A 707 -19.60 12.82 35.71
C LYS A 707 -18.55 12.02 34.96
N VAL A 708 -18.46 12.24 33.65
CA VAL A 708 -17.50 11.52 32.79
C VAL A 708 -16.07 11.87 33.15
N ALA A 709 -15.75 13.15 33.38
CA ALA A 709 -14.39 13.57 33.76
C ALA A 709 -13.88 12.93 35.07
N ARG A 710 -14.78 12.59 35.98
CA ARG A 710 -14.44 11.92 37.25
C ARG A 710 -14.56 10.40 37.20
N SER A 711 -15.01 9.84 36.10
CA SER A 711 -15.13 8.41 35.92
C SER A 711 -13.77 7.76 35.55
N PRO A 712 -13.63 6.43 35.70
CA PRO A 712 -12.44 5.72 35.24
C PRO A 712 -12.10 5.94 33.74
N ALA A 713 -13.11 6.24 32.92
CA ALA A 713 -12.87 6.53 31.49
C ALA A 713 -12.26 7.91 31.25
N GLY A 714 -12.59 8.92 32.06
CA GLY A 714 -12.20 10.32 31.89
C GLY A 714 -11.19 10.86 32.89
N ASP A 715 -10.87 10.11 33.94
CA ASP A 715 -9.81 10.46 34.90
C ASP A 715 -8.44 10.10 34.32
N VAL A 716 -7.90 11.01 33.54
CA VAL A 716 -6.61 10.86 32.84
C VAL A 716 -5.45 10.61 33.80
N ALA A 717 -5.49 11.14 35.01
CA ALA A 717 -4.43 10.95 36.00
C ALA A 717 -4.42 9.51 36.55
N HIS A 718 -5.58 8.92 36.67
CA HIS A 718 -5.73 7.52 37.09
C HIS A 718 -5.48 6.54 35.95
N TYR A 719 -5.91 6.91 34.75
CA TYR A 719 -5.78 6.10 33.55
C TYR A 719 -4.33 5.73 33.21
#